data_47a6493566efbb84b12db613c0c190e5
#
_entry.id   47a6493566efbb84b12db613c0c190e5
#
_cell.length_a   1.000
_cell.length_b   1.000
_cell.length_c   1.000
_cell.angle_alpha   90.00
_cell.angle_beta   90.00
_cell.angle_gamma   90.00
#
_symmetry.space_group_name_H-M   'P 1'
#
loop_
_entity.id
_entity.type
_entity.pdbx_description
1 polymer ?
#
loop_
_entity_poly.entity_id
_entity_poly.type
_entity_poly.pdbx_seq_one_letter_code
_entity_poly.pdbx_strand_id
1 'polypeptide(L)'
;LLALYIATLAPGVVGGDSGELISASATGGVPHPPGYPLYALLARLLAHLPLGHSVAWRVNLFSALATAGAAAFICATVEAWTLSAAAGLLAAALFGTDPLVWHHATAAEVFGLNAFFVALAFFLWLRLEQAPGRRRVYLLCLACGLAMSNHHTFVFVGLPLVVRSLWVARRTLGRAGIATAIACGLAGLLPYAYLAIASASSTVVSWGNQTSLDGFLGHILRRDYGTFSLGDANGKGETFVKSGTFLPTLGHMLGGSFRRMLVVGPLFALAGFVLGRRHPQERARRWMLSGILLGYALVFSAMSNLSTAKPLFLYVLSRFFIQFDVLLALAAGVGFAVLASVLTARARLLPALLAPALFASGIAANWAEGNQRNNTVFRDFVTAAFASLPANSILVSMGDHLSGALIYFHEVEKLRPDVIHLDRELLGYPWYCERKKRQHPDLHLPPGTYSASPRSWKIQQLMDANPQRSLAVLDRLEEWDQSWKKSSLLVTIGPIHYLLSPDRYPSFGEWAARDQETSARFDPLPALRYPAGTWERQLAETTLNAQAGRANVALLYGMRPETGAAPALVARRLLEQVLRYAGGSPELGIAGEPGLPVTEIAALAFKNLGIAYQQLIRTDASYVDRTVKAFQEFVKRAKPTDPDMGNVRAFLLSNQRAIPESKP
;
A
#
# COMPACT_ATOMS: atom_id res chain seq x y z
N LEU A 1 3.20 20.35 14.14
CA LEU A 1 2.97 19.10 13.41
C LEU A 1 1.78 19.20 12.46
N LEU A 2 0.56 19.57 12.93
CA LEU A 2 -0.61 19.64 12.05
C LEU A 2 -0.39 20.57 10.84
N ALA A 3 0.19 21.75 11.04
CA ALA A 3 0.51 22.65 9.94
C ALA A 3 1.51 22.02 8.95
N LEU A 4 2.50 21.26 9.44
CA LEU A 4 3.43 20.52 8.61
C LEU A 4 2.70 19.46 7.75
N TYR A 5 1.83 18.67 8.38
CA TYR A 5 1.07 17.63 7.67
C TYR A 5 0.13 18.22 6.62
N ILE A 6 -0.57 19.33 6.92
CA ILE A 6 -1.43 20.01 5.96
C ILE A 6 -0.61 20.54 4.77
N ALA A 7 0.56 21.15 5.03
CA ALA A 7 1.44 21.70 3.99
C ALA A 7 2.05 20.63 3.07
N THR A 8 2.11 19.39 3.54
CA THR A 8 2.71 18.24 2.84
C THR A 8 1.69 17.17 2.45
N LEU A 9 0.39 17.46 2.62
CA LEU A 9 -0.71 16.52 2.39
C LEU A 9 -0.80 16.09 0.92
N ALA A 10 -1.08 14.82 0.67
CA ALA A 10 -1.34 14.33 -0.67
C ALA A 10 -2.60 15.00 -1.26
N PRO A 11 -2.53 15.52 -2.51
CA PRO A 11 -3.64 16.26 -3.11
C PRO A 11 -4.80 15.35 -3.55
N GLY A 12 -4.55 14.05 -3.66
CA GLY A 12 -5.47 13.05 -4.17
C GLY A 12 -5.27 11.70 -3.53
N VAL A 13 -5.73 10.65 -4.24
CA VAL A 13 -5.50 9.25 -3.88
C VAL A 13 -4.03 8.93 -4.04
N VAL A 14 -3.48 8.21 -3.08
CA VAL A 14 -2.21 7.48 -3.16
C VAL A 14 -2.49 5.98 -3.32
N GLY A 15 -1.46 5.17 -3.51
CA GLY A 15 -1.65 3.72 -3.69
C GLY A 15 -2.09 2.98 -2.43
N GLY A 16 -2.35 1.68 -2.57
CA GLY A 16 -2.80 0.81 -1.50
C GLY A 16 -4.25 1.06 -1.08
N ASP A 17 -4.51 0.98 0.21
CA ASP A 17 -5.86 1.05 0.77
C ASP A 17 -6.50 2.45 0.67
N SER A 18 -5.70 3.48 0.35
CA SER A 18 -6.14 4.89 0.35
C SER A 18 -7.38 5.13 -0.53
N GLY A 19 -7.36 4.67 -1.78
CA GLY A 19 -8.47 4.87 -2.71
C GLY A 19 -9.76 4.17 -2.27
N GLU A 20 -9.64 2.96 -1.73
CA GLU A 20 -10.77 2.20 -1.19
C GLU A 20 -11.34 2.88 0.06
N LEU A 21 -10.48 3.25 1.02
CA LEU A 21 -10.89 3.92 2.26
C LEU A 21 -11.60 5.25 2.00
N ILE A 22 -11.08 6.05 1.05
CA ILE A 22 -11.71 7.29 0.63
C ILE A 22 -13.07 7.01 0.00
N SER A 23 -13.13 6.05 -0.94
CA SER A 23 -14.35 5.74 -1.68
C SER A 23 -15.43 5.18 -0.77
N ALA A 24 -15.10 4.24 0.11
CA ALA A 24 -16.05 3.68 1.07
C ALA A 24 -16.56 4.76 2.05
N SER A 25 -15.67 5.62 2.55
CA SER A 25 -16.08 6.73 3.42
C SER A 25 -16.98 7.73 2.70
N ALA A 26 -16.66 8.14 1.47
CA ALA A 26 -17.45 9.10 0.70
C ALA A 26 -18.82 8.56 0.33
N THR A 27 -18.92 7.31 -0.10
CA THR A 27 -20.16 6.68 -0.55
C THR A 27 -20.98 6.08 0.60
N GLY A 28 -20.41 5.91 1.79
CA GLY A 28 -21.04 5.22 2.91
C GLY A 28 -21.01 3.71 2.79
N GLY A 29 -19.98 3.17 2.14
CA GLY A 29 -19.76 1.74 1.94
C GLY A 29 -18.92 1.09 3.04
N VAL A 30 -18.56 -0.18 2.82
CA VAL A 30 -17.78 -0.99 3.74
C VAL A 30 -16.40 -1.26 3.14
N PRO A 31 -15.30 -0.82 3.78
CA PRO A 31 -13.94 -1.20 3.37
C PRO A 31 -13.68 -2.70 3.58
N HIS A 32 -12.53 -3.17 3.07
CA HIS A 32 -12.07 -4.55 3.25
C HIS A 32 -12.00 -4.96 4.75
N PRO A 33 -12.04 -6.29 5.07
CA PRO A 33 -12.02 -6.77 6.45
C PRO A 33 -10.83 -6.25 7.28
N PRO A 34 -11.09 -5.74 8.50
CA PRO A 34 -12.30 -5.88 9.30
C PRO A 34 -13.35 -4.76 9.13
N GLY A 35 -13.25 -3.90 8.10
CA GLY A 35 -14.22 -2.87 7.77
C GLY A 35 -13.98 -1.50 8.40
N TYR A 36 -13.11 -1.36 9.39
CA TYR A 36 -12.70 -0.10 10.03
C TYR A 36 -13.85 0.90 10.29
N PRO A 37 -14.97 0.46 10.92
CA PRO A 37 -16.21 1.26 10.89
C PRO A 37 -16.07 2.64 11.55
N LEU A 38 -15.27 2.76 12.61
CA LEU A 38 -15.04 4.05 13.24
C LEU A 38 -14.29 5.01 12.31
N TYR A 39 -13.26 4.51 11.61
CA TYR A 39 -12.54 5.30 10.61
C TYR A 39 -13.50 5.76 9.50
N ALA A 40 -14.25 4.82 8.92
CA ALA A 40 -15.19 5.12 7.82
C ALA A 40 -16.21 6.18 8.21
N LEU A 41 -16.78 6.09 9.41
CA LEU A 41 -17.74 7.09 9.93
C LEU A 41 -17.11 8.48 10.11
N LEU A 42 -15.93 8.56 10.73
CA LEU A 42 -15.26 9.84 10.99
C LEU A 42 -14.71 10.46 9.70
N ALA A 43 -14.10 9.66 8.83
CA ALA A 43 -13.63 10.10 7.53
C ALA A 43 -14.78 10.56 6.62
N ARG A 44 -15.98 9.92 6.73
CA ARG A 44 -17.19 10.37 6.03
C ARG A 44 -17.58 11.79 6.41
N LEU A 45 -17.47 12.18 7.68
CA LEU A 45 -17.75 13.56 8.09
C LEU A 45 -16.84 14.53 7.32
N LEU A 46 -15.54 14.26 7.26
CA LEU A 46 -14.56 15.10 6.54
C LEU A 46 -14.83 15.09 5.03
N ALA A 47 -15.16 13.93 4.44
CA ALA A 47 -15.47 13.79 3.02
C ALA A 47 -16.59 14.74 2.55
N HIS A 48 -17.55 15.05 3.43
CA HIS A 48 -18.71 15.89 3.10
C HIS A 48 -18.59 17.35 3.55
N LEU A 49 -17.50 17.73 4.25
CA LEU A 49 -17.28 19.14 4.62
C LEU A 49 -16.97 19.99 3.38
N PRO A 50 -17.52 21.22 3.28
CA PRO A 50 -17.32 22.11 2.13
C PRO A 50 -15.97 22.86 2.23
N LEU A 51 -14.85 22.13 2.18
CA LEU A 51 -13.50 22.70 2.34
C LEU A 51 -12.85 23.13 1.01
N GLY A 52 -13.58 23.12 -0.12
CA GLY A 52 -13.07 23.61 -1.41
C GLY A 52 -12.00 22.74 -2.08
N HIS A 53 -11.69 21.55 -1.54
CA HIS A 53 -10.72 20.58 -2.07
C HIS A 53 -11.41 19.28 -2.51
N SER A 54 -10.65 18.38 -3.20
CA SER A 54 -11.14 17.05 -3.58
C SER A 54 -11.60 16.24 -2.36
N VAL A 55 -12.48 15.27 -2.58
CA VAL A 55 -12.89 14.34 -1.51
C VAL A 55 -11.67 13.61 -0.92
N ALA A 56 -10.73 13.20 -1.78
CA ALA A 56 -9.51 12.53 -1.35
C ALA A 56 -8.69 13.42 -0.40
N TRP A 57 -8.47 14.69 -0.74
CA TRP A 57 -7.73 15.62 0.12
C TRP A 57 -8.39 15.77 1.50
N ARG A 58 -9.73 15.87 1.55
CA ARG A 58 -10.48 16.01 2.81
C ARG A 58 -10.35 14.77 3.69
N VAL A 59 -10.34 13.57 3.11
CA VAL A 59 -10.13 12.32 3.86
C VAL A 59 -8.67 12.18 4.28
N ASN A 60 -7.70 12.58 3.44
CA ASN A 60 -6.28 12.65 3.84
C ASN A 60 -6.09 13.59 5.04
N LEU A 61 -6.79 14.73 5.08
CA LEU A 61 -6.78 15.66 6.22
C LEU A 61 -7.22 14.98 7.53
N PHE A 62 -8.15 14.01 7.48
CA PHE A 62 -8.54 13.24 8.66
C PHE A 62 -7.36 12.47 9.26
N SER A 63 -6.54 11.82 8.43
CA SER A 63 -5.33 11.13 8.90
C SER A 63 -4.32 12.08 9.53
N ALA A 64 -4.16 13.29 8.95
CA ALA A 64 -3.31 14.35 9.51
C ALA A 64 -3.80 14.82 10.90
N LEU A 65 -5.10 15.04 11.05
CA LEU A 65 -5.71 15.42 12.34
C LEU A 65 -5.54 14.33 13.39
N ALA A 66 -5.80 13.08 13.03
CA ALA A 66 -5.67 11.95 13.94
C ALA A 66 -4.21 11.75 14.40
N THR A 67 -3.25 11.83 13.48
CA THR A 67 -1.82 11.67 13.80
C THR A 67 -1.28 12.84 14.62
N ALA A 68 -1.68 14.07 14.32
CA ALA A 68 -1.34 15.23 15.14
C ALA A 68 -1.94 15.12 16.55
N GLY A 69 -3.17 14.59 16.66
CA GLY A 69 -3.81 14.26 17.94
C GLY A 69 -3.03 13.19 18.73
N ALA A 70 -2.50 12.16 18.05
CA ALA A 70 -1.60 11.18 18.67
C ALA A 70 -0.36 11.84 19.27
N ALA A 71 0.31 12.70 18.51
CA ALA A 71 1.48 13.44 18.98
C ALA A 71 1.14 14.34 20.19
N ALA A 72 -0.04 14.97 20.20
CA ALA A 72 -0.51 15.78 21.33
C ALA A 72 -0.72 14.92 22.59
N PHE A 73 -1.32 13.73 22.48
CA PHE A 73 -1.47 12.83 23.63
C PHE A 73 -0.16 12.19 24.07
N ILE A 74 0.81 11.94 23.17
CA ILE A 74 2.18 11.54 23.54
C ILE A 74 2.82 12.64 24.39
N CYS A 75 2.77 13.89 23.93
CA CYS A 75 3.28 15.05 24.67
C CYS A 75 2.65 15.15 26.05
N ALA A 76 1.31 15.18 26.11
CA ALA A 76 0.55 15.29 27.36
C ALA A 76 0.81 14.13 28.33
N THR A 77 1.00 12.93 27.83
CA THR A 77 1.31 11.74 28.66
C THR A 77 2.69 11.86 29.28
N VAL A 78 3.70 12.21 28.49
CA VAL A 78 5.07 12.35 28.97
C VAL A 78 5.19 13.52 29.96
N GLU A 79 4.56 14.66 29.65
CA GLU A 79 4.52 15.81 30.55
C GLU A 79 3.83 15.47 31.87
N ALA A 80 2.64 14.84 31.82
CA ALA A 80 1.91 14.41 33.02
C ALA A 80 2.68 13.35 33.84
N TRP A 81 3.54 12.57 33.23
CA TRP A 81 4.37 11.56 33.89
C TRP A 81 5.60 12.17 34.54
N THR A 82 6.28 13.08 33.83
CA THR A 82 7.63 13.53 34.15
C THR A 82 7.69 14.96 34.70
N LEU A 83 6.60 15.72 34.60
CA LEU A 83 6.50 17.15 34.87
C LEU A 83 7.47 17.99 34.00
N SER A 84 7.80 17.50 32.80
CA SER A 84 8.70 18.15 31.85
C SER A 84 8.03 18.34 30.48
N ALA A 85 7.64 19.57 30.19
CA ALA A 85 7.09 19.93 28.87
C ALA A 85 8.11 19.70 27.75
N ALA A 86 9.42 19.95 28.01
CA ALA A 86 10.48 19.69 27.03
C ALA A 86 10.56 18.20 26.66
N ALA A 87 10.39 17.29 27.63
CA ALA A 87 10.37 15.86 27.37
C ALA A 87 9.13 15.44 26.58
N GLY A 88 7.97 16.03 26.87
CA GLY A 88 6.75 15.82 26.10
C GLY A 88 6.88 16.28 24.65
N LEU A 89 7.40 17.48 24.43
CA LEU A 89 7.64 18.05 23.10
C LEU A 89 8.65 17.23 22.31
N LEU A 90 9.72 16.75 22.95
CA LEU A 90 10.73 15.88 22.34
C LEU A 90 10.10 14.56 21.87
N ALA A 91 9.30 13.90 22.71
CA ALA A 91 8.62 12.66 22.35
C ALA A 91 7.66 12.84 21.16
N ALA A 92 6.88 13.94 21.18
CA ALA A 92 5.99 14.29 20.08
C ALA A 92 6.75 14.64 18.79
N ALA A 93 7.91 15.29 18.90
CA ALA A 93 8.78 15.60 17.76
C ALA A 93 9.35 14.33 17.13
N LEU A 94 9.93 13.43 17.93
CA LEU A 94 10.46 12.15 17.44
C LEU A 94 9.39 11.30 16.74
N PHE A 95 8.19 11.21 17.30
CA PHE A 95 7.07 10.51 16.69
C PHE A 95 6.58 11.22 15.43
N GLY A 96 6.29 12.52 15.50
CA GLY A 96 5.60 13.23 14.43
C GLY A 96 6.47 13.55 13.22
N THR A 97 7.80 13.52 13.35
CA THR A 97 8.75 13.67 12.22
C THR A 97 9.35 12.36 11.75
N ASP A 98 8.98 11.22 12.36
CA ASP A 98 9.31 9.89 11.83
C ASP A 98 8.75 9.78 10.40
N PRO A 99 9.56 9.41 9.39
CA PRO A 99 9.13 9.42 7.99
C PRO A 99 7.96 8.47 7.72
N LEU A 100 7.90 7.34 8.41
CA LEU A 100 6.80 6.39 8.29
C LEU A 100 5.48 6.98 8.85
N VAL A 101 5.56 7.61 10.01
CA VAL A 101 4.40 8.29 10.64
C VAL A 101 3.95 9.46 9.78
N TRP A 102 4.87 10.29 9.31
CA TRP A 102 4.57 11.46 8.49
C TRP A 102 3.94 11.06 7.15
N HIS A 103 4.48 10.04 6.48
CA HIS A 103 3.92 9.51 5.23
C HIS A 103 2.45 9.09 5.42
N HIS A 104 2.14 8.29 6.45
CA HIS A 104 0.78 7.85 6.73
C HIS A 104 -0.12 8.94 7.36
N ALA A 105 0.44 10.03 7.88
CA ALA A 105 -0.32 11.20 8.29
C ALA A 105 -0.82 12.03 7.09
N THR A 106 -0.15 11.92 5.93
CA THR A 106 -0.45 12.73 4.73
C THR A 106 -1.28 11.98 3.70
N ALA A 107 -1.72 10.77 3.99
CA ALA A 107 -2.56 9.92 3.13
C ALA A 107 -3.72 9.30 3.93
N ALA A 108 -4.80 8.91 3.25
CA ALA A 108 -5.94 8.24 3.89
C ALA A 108 -5.54 6.83 4.33
N GLU A 109 -5.36 6.66 5.65
CA GLU A 109 -4.94 5.42 6.29
C GLU A 109 -5.47 5.32 7.72
N VAL A 110 -5.78 4.09 8.14
CA VAL A 110 -6.34 3.81 9.47
C VAL A 110 -5.33 3.93 10.61
N PHE A 111 -4.03 3.96 10.28
CA PHE A 111 -2.93 3.88 11.25
C PHE A 111 -2.76 5.17 12.06
N GLY A 112 -3.07 6.34 11.49
CA GLY A 112 -3.08 7.62 12.21
C GLY A 112 -4.11 7.63 13.35
N LEU A 113 -5.33 7.13 13.08
CA LEU A 113 -6.37 7.01 14.11
C LEU A 113 -6.03 5.92 15.14
N ASN A 114 -5.39 4.83 14.73
CA ASN A 114 -4.90 3.81 15.66
C ASN A 114 -3.84 4.38 16.60
N ALA A 115 -2.86 5.14 16.09
CA ALA A 115 -1.86 5.82 16.89
C ALA A 115 -2.48 6.81 17.89
N PHE A 116 -3.52 7.55 17.47
CA PHE A 116 -4.29 8.43 18.35
C PHE A 116 -4.88 7.67 19.53
N PHE A 117 -5.54 6.54 19.30
CA PHE A 117 -6.13 5.75 20.38
C PHE A 117 -5.09 5.09 21.27
N VAL A 118 -3.95 4.66 20.74
CA VAL A 118 -2.83 4.14 21.56
C VAL A 118 -2.34 5.22 22.51
N ALA A 119 -2.08 6.42 22.00
CA ALA A 119 -1.60 7.54 22.82
C ALA A 119 -2.67 8.00 23.84
N LEU A 120 -3.94 8.10 23.43
CA LEU A 120 -5.07 8.42 24.29
C LEU A 120 -5.24 7.40 25.43
N ALA A 121 -5.16 6.10 25.11
CA ALA A 121 -5.29 5.04 26.12
C ALA A 121 -4.18 5.11 27.18
N PHE A 122 -2.93 5.39 26.77
CA PHE A 122 -1.83 5.61 27.70
C PHE A 122 -2.04 6.86 28.56
N PHE A 123 -2.53 7.94 27.96
CA PHE A 123 -2.87 9.15 28.73
C PHE A 123 -3.94 8.88 29.79
N LEU A 124 -5.05 8.26 29.40
CA LEU A 124 -6.16 7.93 30.30
C LEU A 124 -5.71 6.95 31.41
N TRP A 125 -4.92 5.95 31.04
CA TRP A 125 -4.33 5.01 31.99
C TRP A 125 -3.41 5.70 33.00
N LEU A 126 -2.50 6.58 32.55
CA LEU A 126 -1.61 7.32 33.43
C LEU A 126 -2.40 8.21 34.41
N ARG A 127 -3.43 8.91 33.91
CA ARG A 127 -4.30 9.76 34.73
C ARG A 127 -5.10 8.93 35.76
N LEU A 128 -5.42 7.68 35.43
CA LEU A 128 -6.05 6.74 36.37
C LEU A 128 -5.05 6.26 37.45
N GLU A 129 -3.83 5.92 37.08
CA GLU A 129 -2.77 5.53 38.01
C GLU A 129 -2.40 6.68 39.00
N GLN A 130 -2.46 7.94 38.55
CA GLN A 130 -2.22 9.12 39.37
C GLN A 130 -3.37 9.42 40.32
N ALA A 131 -4.60 9.24 39.89
CA ALA A 131 -5.80 9.49 40.71
C ALA A 131 -6.91 8.50 40.32
N PRO A 132 -7.01 7.36 40.99
CA PRO A 132 -8.03 6.35 40.72
C PRO A 132 -9.46 6.90 40.84
N GLY A 133 -10.34 6.56 39.84
CA GLY A 133 -11.72 7.02 39.84
C GLY A 133 -12.57 6.32 38.79
N ARG A 134 -13.85 6.04 39.11
CA ARG A 134 -14.79 5.31 38.23
C ARG A 134 -14.86 5.90 36.83
N ARG A 135 -15.05 7.23 36.71
CA ARG A 135 -15.16 7.93 35.43
C ARG A 135 -13.97 7.68 34.50
N ARG A 136 -12.73 7.66 35.07
CA ARG A 136 -11.52 7.40 34.27
C ARG A 136 -11.45 5.99 33.74
N VAL A 137 -11.92 4.98 34.52
CA VAL A 137 -12.01 3.60 34.04
C VAL A 137 -13.02 3.50 32.91
N TYR A 138 -14.20 4.12 33.06
CA TYR A 138 -15.26 4.08 32.04
C TYR A 138 -14.80 4.73 30.74
N LEU A 139 -14.13 5.89 30.82
CA LEU A 139 -13.56 6.57 29.65
C LEU A 139 -12.49 5.72 28.95
N LEU A 140 -11.61 5.08 29.73
CA LEU A 140 -10.58 4.19 29.17
C LEU A 140 -11.22 2.99 28.46
N CYS A 141 -12.19 2.33 29.08
CA CYS A 141 -12.88 1.18 28.48
C CYS A 141 -13.63 1.60 27.20
N LEU A 142 -14.33 2.74 27.21
CA LEU A 142 -15.01 3.28 26.04
C LEU A 142 -14.00 3.58 24.91
N ALA A 143 -12.89 4.25 25.23
CA ALA A 143 -11.83 4.55 24.26
C ALA A 143 -11.22 3.27 23.68
N CYS A 144 -11.02 2.22 24.50
CA CYS A 144 -10.53 0.93 24.01
C CYS A 144 -11.52 0.23 23.09
N GLY A 145 -12.83 0.29 23.36
CA GLY A 145 -13.85 -0.24 22.47
C GLY A 145 -13.89 0.50 21.13
N LEU A 146 -13.84 1.84 21.15
CA LEU A 146 -13.75 2.66 19.94
C LEU A 146 -12.47 2.34 19.14
N ALA A 147 -11.33 2.18 19.80
CA ALA A 147 -10.08 1.81 19.15
C ALA A 147 -10.17 0.45 18.45
N MET A 148 -10.80 -0.53 19.06
CA MET A 148 -11.06 -1.85 18.45
C MET A 148 -11.98 -1.76 17.24
N SER A 149 -12.90 -0.79 17.20
CA SER A 149 -13.74 -0.49 16.02
C SER A 149 -12.97 0.21 14.90
N ASN A 150 -11.73 0.67 15.17
CA ASN A 150 -10.83 1.17 14.14
C ASN A 150 -9.83 0.09 13.70
N HIS A 151 -9.07 -0.51 14.63
CA HIS A 151 -8.01 -1.44 14.24
C HIS A 151 -7.75 -2.53 15.28
N HIS A 152 -7.77 -3.80 14.87
CA HIS A 152 -7.68 -4.94 15.80
C HIS A 152 -6.33 -5.07 16.52
N THR A 153 -5.22 -4.60 15.92
CA THR A 153 -3.91 -4.66 16.59
C THR A 153 -3.85 -3.82 17.88
N PHE A 154 -4.81 -2.92 18.08
CA PHE A 154 -4.95 -2.18 19.32
C PHE A 154 -5.12 -3.10 20.54
N VAL A 155 -5.64 -4.32 20.36
CA VAL A 155 -5.83 -5.29 21.46
C VAL A 155 -4.53 -5.53 22.25
N PHE A 156 -3.37 -5.51 21.58
CA PHE A 156 -2.07 -5.74 22.22
C PHE A 156 -1.68 -4.63 23.20
N VAL A 157 -2.27 -3.45 23.06
CA VAL A 157 -2.09 -2.31 23.98
C VAL A 157 -3.28 -2.18 24.91
N GLY A 158 -4.49 -2.21 24.38
CA GLY A 158 -5.72 -1.95 25.13
C GLY A 158 -5.98 -2.98 26.24
N LEU A 159 -5.81 -4.27 25.92
CA LEU A 159 -6.09 -5.34 26.87
C LEU A 159 -5.22 -5.25 28.15
N PRO A 160 -3.88 -5.14 28.08
CA PRO A 160 -3.06 -4.98 29.28
C PRO A 160 -3.42 -3.72 30.10
N LEU A 161 -3.71 -2.59 29.43
CA LEU A 161 -4.08 -1.35 30.09
C LEU A 161 -5.42 -1.47 30.83
N VAL A 162 -6.44 -2.09 30.21
CA VAL A 162 -7.75 -2.33 30.82
C VAL A 162 -7.63 -3.28 32.02
N VAL A 163 -6.94 -4.41 31.87
CA VAL A 163 -6.75 -5.38 32.95
C VAL A 163 -6.08 -4.72 34.15
N ARG A 164 -5.00 -3.98 33.93
CA ARG A 164 -4.31 -3.22 34.98
C ARG A 164 -5.23 -2.18 35.64
N SER A 165 -6.00 -1.47 34.86
CA SER A 165 -6.90 -0.40 35.33
C SER A 165 -8.03 -0.95 36.19
N LEU A 166 -8.64 -2.06 35.77
CA LEU A 166 -9.66 -2.77 36.53
C LEU A 166 -9.08 -3.30 37.85
N TRP A 167 -7.86 -3.83 37.82
CA TRP A 167 -7.18 -4.30 39.02
C TRP A 167 -6.90 -3.17 40.02
N VAL A 168 -6.38 -2.04 39.56
CA VAL A 168 -6.08 -0.87 40.42
C VAL A 168 -7.37 -0.32 41.05
N ALA A 169 -8.42 -0.17 40.22
CA ALA A 169 -9.67 0.44 40.65
C ALA A 169 -10.68 -0.54 41.27
N ARG A 170 -10.38 -1.85 41.37
CA ARG A 170 -11.37 -2.88 41.75
C ARG A 170 -12.12 -2.60 43.05
N ARG A 171 -11.43 -2.03 44.08
CA ARG A 171 -12.04 -1.70 45.35
C ARG A 171 -13.00 -0.52 45.25
N THR A 172 -12.67 0.46 44.41
CA THR A 172 -13.47 1.68 44.17
C THR A 172 -14.67 1.40 43.28
N LEU A 173 -14.55 0.46 42.35
CA LEU A 173 -15.61 0.13 41.39
C LEU A 173 -16.71 -0.74 42.00
N GLY A 174 -16.36 -1.77 42.77
CA GLY A 174 -17.27 -2.82 43.14
C GLY A 174 -17.79 -3.61 41.92
N ARG A 175 -18.72 -4.56 42.13
CA ARG A 175 -19.28 -5.37 41.02
C ARG A 175 -20.03 -4.53 40.00
N ALA A 176 -20.87 -3.59 40.44
CA ALA A 176 -21.64 -2.73 39.56
C ALA A 176 -20.75 -1.82 38.70
N GLY A 177 -19.70 -1.25 39.28
CA GLY A 177 -18.74 -0.44 38.56
C GLY A 177 -17.94 -1.22 37.52
N ILE A 178 -17.59 -2.48 37.79
CA ILE A 178 -16.95 -3.35 36.80
C ILE A 178 -17.91 -3.65 35.65
N ALA A 179 -19.18 -3.97 35.93
CA ALA A 179 -20.21 -4.18 34.91
C ALA A 179 -20.38 -2.93 34.02
N THR A 180 -20.42 -1.72 34.64
CA THR A 180 -20.48 -0.46 33.88
C THR A 180 -19.22 -0.26 33.01
N ALA A 181 -18.02 -0.59 33.50
CA ALA A 181 -16.80 -0.51 32.71
C ALA A 181 -16.85 -1.42 31.47
N ILE A 182 -17.33 -2.65 31.62
CA ILE A 182 -17.54 -3.60 30.51
C ILE A 182 -18.58 -3.01 29.55
N ALA A 183 -19.70 -2.50 30.03
CA ALA A 183 -20.74 -1.89 29.19
C ALA A 183 -20.19 -0.68 28.40
N CYS A 184 -19.32 0.15 29.00
CA CYS A 184 -18.64 1.23 28.28
C CYS A 184 -17.74 0.69 27.17
N GLY A 185 -16.99 -0.38 27.42
CA GLY A 185 -16.16 -1.03 26.41
C GLY A 185 -17.01 -1.57 25.24
N LEU A 186 -18.12 -2.24 25.54
CA LEU A 186 -19.07 -2.73 24.55
C LEU A 186 -19.73 -1.59 23.77
N ALA A 187 -20.09 -0.48 24.43
CA ALA A 187 -20.60 0.71 23.76
C ALA A 187 -19.60 1.28 22.76
N GLY A 188 -18.29 1.20 23.02
CA GLY A 188 -17.24 1.58 22.08
C GLY A 188 -17.20 0.70 20.81
N LEU A 189 -17.83 -0.48 20.82
CA LEU A 189 -17.94 -1.35 19.65
C LEU A 189 -19.18 -1.06 18.78
N LEU A 190 -20.07 -0.15 19.21
CA LEU A 190 -21.27 0.22 18.43
C LEU A 190 -21.00 0.62 16.99
N PRO A 191 -19.84 1.26 16.63
CA PRO A 191 -19.53 1.53 15.23
C PRO A 191 -19.61 0.32 14.31
N TYR A 192 -19.43 -0.94 14.81
CA TYR A 192 -19.59 -2.13 13.99
C TYR A 192 -21.00 -2.31 13.42
N ALA A 193 -22.04 -1.75 14.06
CA ALA A 193 -23.40 -1.77 13.52
C ALA A 193 -23.48 -1.04 12.17
N TYR A 194 -22.60 -0.07 11.93
CA TYR A 194 -22.49 0.60 10.63
C TYR A 194 -22.26 -0.37 9.48
N LEU A 195 -21.47 -1.43 9.65
CA LEU A 195 -21.16 -2.38 8.58
C LEU A 195 -22.42 -3.04 8.03
N ALA A 196 -23.33 -3.46 8.92
CA ALA A 196 -24.60 -4.08 8.50
C ALA A 196 -25.52 -3.06 7.81
N ILE A 197 -25.60 -1.83 8.34
CA ILE A 197 -26.42 -0.74 7.77
C ILE A 197 -25.88 -0.34 6.39
N ALA A 198 -24.58 -0.15 6.25
CA ALA A 198 -23.92 0.22 5.00
C ALA A 198 -24.06 -0.89 3.94
N SER A 199 -23.90 -2.15 4.34
CA SER A 199 -24.06 -3.29 3.44
C SER A 199 -25.50 -3.44 2.91
N ALA A 200 -26.50 -3.11 3.74
CA ALA A 200 -27.91 -3.15 3.35
C ALA A 200 -28.30 -2.01 2.39
N SER A 201 -27.61 -0.88 2.44
CA SER A 201 -27.94 0.32 1.65
C SER A 201 -27.53 0.27 0.17
N SER A 202 -27.08 -0.87 -0.35
CA SER A 202 -26.70 -1.06 -1.77
C SER A 202 -25.64 -0.10 -2.28
N THR A 203 -24.76 0.40 -1.40
CA THR A 203 -23.69 1.32 -1.79
C THR A 203 -22.75 0.68 -2.81
N VAL A 204 -22.28 1.50 -3.75
CA VAL A 204 -21.46 1.06 -4.88
C VAL A 204 -20.14 0.44 -4.42
N VAL A 205 -19.54 1.05 -3.39
CA VAL A 205 -18.22 0.63 -2.86
C VAL A 205 -18.42 -0.05 -1.52
N SER A 206 -18.50 -1.36 -1.53
CA SER A 206 -18.65 -2.15 -0.28
C SER A 206 -18.03 -3.52 -0.45
N TRP A 207 -17.22 -3.95 0.48
CA TRP A 207 -16.63 -5.27 0.52
C TRP A 207 -17.55 -6.26 1.26
N GLY A 208 -17.72 -7.46 0.72
CA GLY A 208 -18.48 -8.52 1.38
C GLY A 208 -19.99 -8.32 1.41
N ASN A 209 -20.64 -9.10 2.28
CA ASN A 209 -22.08 -9.01 2.58
C ASN A 209 -22.31 -9.15 4.08
N GLN A 210 -22.46 -8.03 4.79
CA GLN A 210 -22.65 -7.98 6.24
C GLN A 210 -24.13 -7.95 6.66
N THR A 211 -25.07 -8.23 5.76
CA THR A 211 -26.50 -8.31 6.09
C THR A 211 -26.86 -9.63 6.77
N SER A 212 -26.06 -10.68 6.62
CA SER A 212 -26.18 -11.94 7.36
C SER A 212 -25.22 -11.97 8.55
N LEU A 213 -25.59 -12.71 9.61
CA LEU A 213 -24.73 -12.89 10.78
C LEU A 213 -23.38 -13.53 10.41
N ASP A 214 -23.40 -14.53 9.53
CA ASP A 214 -22.17 -15.20 9.09
C ASP A 214 -21.26 -14.26 8.29
N GLY A 215 -21.82 -13.51 7.34
CA GLY A 215 -21.06 -12.50 6.59
C GLY A 215 -20.54 -11.37 7.48
N PHE A 216 -21.34 -10.90 8.45
CA PHE A 216 -20.93 -9.91 9.43
C PHE A 216 -19.76 -10.38 10.30
N LEU A 217 -19.90 -11.57 10.91
CA LEU A 217 -18.84 -12.16 11.73
C LEU A 217 -17.61 -12.54 10.88
N GLY A 218 -17.83 -13.07 9.67
CA GLY A 218 -16.76 -13.39 8.74
C GLY A 218 -15.91 -12.17 8.40
N HIS A 219 -16.54 -11.02 8.17
CA HIS A 219 -15.89 -9.77 7.87
C HIS A 219 -15.09 -9.23 9.07
N ILE A 220 -15.70 -9.14 10.26
CA ILE A 220 -15.01 -8.70 11.47
C ILE A 220 -13.84 -9.63 11.81
N LEU A 221 -14.04 -10.94 11.71
CA LEU A 221 -13.01 -11.93 12.01
C LEU A 221 -11.98 -12.10 10.87
N ARG A 222 -12.11 -11.34 9.78
CA ARG A 222 -11.18 -11.37 8.63
C ARG A 222 -11.01 -12.77 8.05
N ARG A 223 -12.11 -13.56 7.92
CA ARG A 223 -12.02 -14.96 7.47
C ARG A 223 -11.40 -15.10 6.07
N ASP A 224 -11.61 -14.13 5.20
CA ASP A 224 -11.05 -14.10 3.83
C ASP A 224 -9.52 -14.09 3.83
N TYR A 225 -8.90 -13.44 4.83
CA TYR A 225 -7.44 -13.37 5.00
C TYR A 225 -6.88 -14.40 5.98
N GLY A 226 -7.76 -15.04 6.78
CA GLY A 226 -7.40 -15.77 7.99
C GLY A 226 -7.28 -14.86 9.20
N THR A 227 -8.05 -15.18 10.26
CA THR A 227 -8.29 -14.30 11.43
C THR A 227 -7.01 -13.73 12.07
N PHE A 228 -5.92 -14.49 12.05
CA PHE A 228 -4.61 -14.10 12.62
C PHE A 228 -3.51 -13.94 11.56
N SER A 229 -3.88 -13.75 10.30
CA SER A 229 -2.95 -13.56 9.19
C SER A 229 -3.07 -12.16 8.61
N LEU A 230 -1.98 -11.57 8.13
CA LEU A 230 -1.99 -10.27 7.47
C LEU A 230 -2.46 -10.37 6.01
N GLY A 231 -2.23 -11.51 5.36
CA GLY A 231 -2.66 -11.78 3.99
C GLY A 231 -3.35 -13.13 3.86
N ASP A 232 -3.79 -13.50 2.65
CA ASP A 232 -4.58 -14.68 2.37
C ASP A 232 -4.01 -15.95 3.01
N ALA A 233 -4.81 -16.59 3.87
CA ALA A 233 -4.45 -17.84 4.55
C ALA A 233 -4.47 -19.06 3.61
N ASN A 234 -5.14 -18.96 2.47
CA ASN A 234 -5.32 -20.07 1.53
C ASN A 234 -4.18 -20.24 0.53
N GLY A 235 -3.17 -19.36 0.59
CA GLY A 235 -1.86 -19.58 -0.02
C GLY A 235 -1.85 -19.92 -1.51
N LYS A 236 -2.72 -19.30 -2.32
CA LYS A 236 -2.72 -19.49 -3.76
C LYS A 236 -1.66 -18.67 -4.51
N GLY A 237 -0.78 -18.01 -3.79
CA GLY A 237 0.37 -17.30 -4.35
C GLY A 237 1.64 -17.60 -3.59
N GLU A 238 2.80 -17.52 -4.22
CA GLU A 238 4.16 -17.73 -3.68
C GLU A 238 4.54 -16.79 -2.51
N THR A 239 3.56 -16.16 -1.86
CA THR A 239 3.73 -14.94 -1.10
C THR A 239 3.74 -15.12 0.41
N PHE A 240 3.22 -16.24 0.93
CA PHE A 240 3.04 -16.41 2.38
C PHE A 240 3.93 -17.49 2.95
N VAL A 241 5.02 -17.07 3.60
CA VAL A 241 5.95 -17.97 4.30
C VAL A 241 5.54 -18.02 5.77
N LYS A 242 4.99 -19.15 6.21
CA LYS A 242 4.62 -19.38 7.62
C LYS A 242 5.81 -19.58 8.57
N SER A 243 6.99 -19.88 8.05
CA SER A 243 8.20 -20.09 8.85
C SER A 243 9.33 -19.17 8.39
N GLY A 244 10.04 -18.58 9.34
CA GLY A 244 11.20 -17.73 9.08
C GLY A 244 10.93 -16.21 8.97
N THR A 245 9.68 -15.74 9.14
CA THR A 245 9.38 -14.29 9.12
C THR A 245 9.58 -13.57 10.45
N PHE A 246 9.58 -14.29 11.57
CA PHE A 246 9.66 -13.71 12.92
C PHE A 246 10.89 -12.83 13.12
N LEU A 247 12.10 -13.39 13.01
CA LEU A 247 13.33 -12.63 13.24
C LEU A 247 13.53 -11.50 12.24
N PRO A 248 13.29 -11.69 10.92
CA PRO A 248 13.35 -10.60 9.96
C PRO A 248 12.36 -9.47 10.28
N THR A 249 11.10 -9.78 10.61
CA THR A 249 10.10 -8.76 10.97
C THR A 249 10.50 -8.01 12.23
N LEU A 250 10.93 -8.72 13.29
CA LEU A 250 11.41 -8.11 14.51
C LEU A 250 12.64 -7.23 14.25
N GLY A 251 13.57 -7.70 13.44
CA GLY A 251 14.77 -6.94 13.05
C GLY A 251 14.43 -5.66 12.28
N HIS A 252 13.48 -5.72 11.33
CA HIS A 252 13.02 -4.53 10.60
C HIS A 252 12.26 -3.55 11.49
N MET A 253 11.41 -4.04 12.41
CA MET A 253 10.71 -3.19 13.38
C MET A 253 11.70 -2.47 14.28
N LEU A 254 12.57 -3.18 14.98
CA LEU A 254 13.53 -2.60 15.92
C LEU A 254 14.56 -1.72 15.20
N GLY A 255 15.23 -2.25 14.18
CA GLY A 255 16.26 -1.54 13.43
C GLY A 255 15.71 -0.37 12.60
N GLY A 256 14.47 -0.50 12.09
CA GLY A 256 13.76 0.57 11.41
C GLY A 256 13.46 1.73 12.36
N SER A 257 12.77 1.47 13.47
CA SER A 257 12.45 2.48 14.48
C SER A 257 13.71 3.12 15.10
N PHE A 258 14.79 2.33 15.26
CA PHE A 258 16.07 2.86 15.73
C PHE A 258 16.62 3.94 14.79
N ARG A 259 16.56 3.72 13.47
CA ARG A 259 17.05 4.69 12.48
C ARG A 259 16.09 5.88 12.34
N ARG A 260 14.79 5.62 12.22
CA ARG A 260 13.77 6.66 11.99
C ARG A 260 13.64 7.64 13.15
N MET A 261 13.80 7.18 14.39
CA MET A 261 13.84 8.04 15.59
C MET A 261 15.25 8.61 15.89
N LEU A 262 16.04 8.83 14.84
CA LEU A 262 17.34 9.51 14.88
C LEU A 262 18.35 8.84 15.84
N VAL A 263 18.24 7.55 16.09
CA VAL A 263 19.06 6.77 17.04
C VAL A 263 18.86 7.21 18.51
N VAL A 264 18.67 8.50 18.74
CA VAL A 264 18.55 9.05 20.10
C VAL A 264 17.28 8.62 20.84
N GLY A 265 16.18 8.39 20.11
CA GLY A 265 14.92 7.94 20.70
C GLY A 265 15.06 6.63 21.47
N PRO A 266 15.51 5.53 20.85
CA PRO A 266 15.78 4.27 21.53
C PRO A 266 16.82 4.35 22.65
N LEU A 267 17.86 5.18 22.51
CA LEU A 267 18.85 5.40 23.57
C LEU A 267 18.23 6.10 24.79
N PHE A 268 17.36 7.09 24.58
CA PHE A 268 16.62 7.69 25.68
C PHE A 268 15.69 6.69 26.35
N ALA A 269 14.96 5.87 25.57
CA ALA A 269 14.09 4.84 26.13
C ALA A 269 14.86 3.86 27.02
N LEU A 270 16.03 3.39 26.58
CA LEU A 270 16.90 2.52 27.34
C LEU A 270 17.41 3.21 28.63
N ALA A 271 17.86 4.46 28.53
CA ALA A 271 18.31 5.23 29.69
C ALA A 271 17.18 5.40 30.73
N GLY A 272 15.96 5.67 30.31
CA GLY A 272 14.80 5.74 31.19
C GLY A 272 14.51 4.44 31.93
N PHE A 273 14.68 3.32 31.24
CA PHE A 273 14.52 2.00 31.85
C PHE A 273 15.62 1.70 32.89
N VAL A 274 16.88 1.95 32.53
CA VAL A 274 18.05 1.61 33.38
C VAL A 274 18.23 2.56 34.56
N LEU A 275 18.18 3.88 34.28
CA LEU A 275 18.53 4.92 35.25
C LEU A 275 17.33 5.46 36.06
N GLY A 276 16.11 5.12 35.65
CA GLY A 276 14.90 5.69 36.26
C GLY A 276 14.76 5.40 37.76
N ARG A 277 14.03 6.30 38.45
CA ARG A 277 13.83 6.25 39.89
C ARG A 277 13.31 4.88 40.36
N ARG A 278 13.80 4.42 41.53
CA ARG A 278 13.46 3.12 42.14
C ARG A 278 12.11 3.11 42.86
N HIS A 279 11.38 4.25 42.90
CA HIS A 279 10.06 4.30 43.56
C HIS A 279 9.11 3.24 42.97
N PRO A 280 8.40 2.45 43.84
CA PRO A 280 7.63 1.29 43.35
C PRO A 280 6.58 1.61 42.30
N GLN A 281 5.85 2.73 42.42
CA GLN A 281 4.84 3.14 41.46
C GLN A 281 5.45 3.51 40.10
N GLU A 282 6.54 4.29 40.09
CA GLU A 282 7.26 4.66 38.87
C GLU A 282 7.88 3.44 38.19
N ARG A 283 8.38 2.50 39.00
CA ARG A 283 8.87 1.21 38.50
C ARG A 283 7.75 0.42 37.84
N ALA A 284 6.58 0.32 38.44
CA ALA A 284 5.42 -0.40 37.87
C ALA A 284 4.95 0.20 36.54
N ARG A 285 4.89 1.54 36.44
CA ARG A 285 4.51 2.24 35.21
C ARG A 285 5.51 1.96 34.07
N ARG A 286 6.80 2.02 34.35
CA ARG A 286 7.84 1.73 33.35
C ARG A 286 7.81 0.27 32.90
N TRP A 287 7.64 -0.67 33.82
CA TRP A 287 7.48 -2.08 33.48
C TRP A 287 6.24 -2.31 32.62
N MET A 288 5.14 -1.61 32.88
CA MET A 288 3.92 -1.69 32.06
C MET A 288 4.18 -1.19 30.63
N LEU A 289 4.78 -0.01 30.46
CA LEU A 289 5.12 0.53 29.14
C LEU A 289 6.11 -0.38 28.40
N SER A 290 7.19 -0.81 29.06
CA SER A 290 8.20 -1.69 28.45
C SER A 290 7.63 -3.07 28.13
N GLY A 291 6.77 -3.61 29.00
CA GLY A 291 6.11 -4.91 28.77
C GLY A 291 5.16 -4.87 27.56
N ILE A 292 4.40 -3.78 27.39
CA ILE A 292 3.53 -3.60 26.22
C ILE A 292 4.37 -3.39 24.95
N LEU A 293 5.43 -2.57 25.02
CA LEU A 293 6.33 -2.31 23.90
C LEU A 293 6.97 -3.61 23.38
N LEU A 294 7.59 -4.38 24.27
CA LEU A 294 8.22 -5.65 23.94
C LEU A 294 7.20 -6.71 23.54
N GLY A 295 6.08 -6.79 24.27
CA GLY A 295 4.98 -7.70 23.97
C GLY A 295 4.42 -7.46 22.58
N TYR A 296 4.19 -6.19 22.19
CA TYR A 296 3.77 -5.86 20.84
C TYR A 296 4.79 -6.32 19.79
N ALA A 297 6.06 -5.98 19.98
CA ALA A 297 7.11 -6.34 19.03
C ALA A 297 7.19 -7.87 18.83
N LEU A 298 7.16 -8.63 19.91
CA LEU A 298 7.29 -10.09 19.86
C LEU A 298 6.03 -10.75 19.27
N VAL A 299 4.84 -10.40 19.78
CA VAL A 299 3.58 -11.03 19.34
C VAL A 299 3.26 -10.66 17.90
N PHE A 300 3.40 -9.38 17.53
CA PHE A 300 3.16 -8.96 16.14
C PHE A 300 4.13 -9.65 15.18
N SER A 301 5.43 -9.71 15.52
CA SER A 301 6.42 -10.39 14.67
C SER A 301 6.14 -11.91 14.53
N ALA A 302 5.63 -12.54 15.60
CA ALA A 302 5.25 -13.96 15.57
C ALA A 302 4.00 -14.23 14.71
N MET A 303 3.10 -13.25 14.61
CA MET A 303 1.88 -13.35 13.79
C MET A 303 2.10 -12.92 12.34
N SER A 304 3.21 -12.23 12.03
CA SER A 304 3.51 -11.78 10.69
C SER A 304 3.78 -12.97 9.76
N ASN A 305 3.08 -12.99 8.63
CA ASN A 305 3.23 -14.02 7.58
C ASN A 305 3.68 -13.44 6.23
N LEU A 306 4.05 -12.15 6.17
CA LEU A 306 4.57 -11.50 4.97
C LEU A 306 6.09 -11.59 4.91
N SER A 307 6.63 -11.94 3.74
CA SER A 307 8.08 -12.02 3.52
C SER A 307 8.70 -10.62 3.46
N THR A 308 9.62 -10.31 4.35
CA THR A 308 10.36 -9.03 4.36
C THR A 308 11.43 -8.95 3.25
N ALA A 309 11.69 -10.04 2.55
CA ALA A 309 12.60 -10.06 1.40
C ALA A 309 12.03 -9.33 0.17
N LYS A 310 10.70 -9.21 0.08
CA LYS A 310 10.03 -8.44 -0.97
C LYS A 310 9.79 -7.01 -0.49
N PRO A 311 10.34 -5.97 -1.16
CA PRO A 311 10.24 -4.59 -0.70
C PRO A 311 8.79 -4.11 -0.52
N LEU A 312 7.86 -4.50 -1.41
CA LEU A 312 6.44 -4.16 -1.29
C LEU A 312 5.81 -4.74 -0.02
N PHE A 313 6.13 -5.99 0.33
CA PHE A 313 5.58 -6.60 1.54
C PHE A 313 6.16 -6.00 2.81
N LEU A 314 7.43 -5.62 2.79
CA LEU A 314 8.03 -4.87 3.89
C LEU A 314 7.36 -3.49 4.04
N TYR A 315 7.07 -2.81 2.94
CA TYR A 315 6.34 -1.54 2.95
C TYR A 315 4.94 -1.70 3.55
N VAL A 316 4.16 -2.69 3.10
CA VAL A 316 2.85 -3.03 3.65
C VAL A 316 2.92 -3.39 5.13
N LEU A 317 3.95 -4.15 5.54
CA LEU A 317 4.16 -4.56 6.92
C LEU A 317 4.56 -3.39 7.83
N SER A 318 5.35 -2.44 7.30
CA SER A 318 5.92 -1.35 8.09
C SER A 318 4.87 -0.42 8.71
N ARG A 319 3.70 -0.24 8.09
CA ARG A 319 2.62 0.61 8.64
C ARG A 319 2.13 0.14 10.01
N PHE A 320 2.25 -1.14 10.32
CA PHE A 320 1.93 -1.68 11.65
C PHE A 320 2.98 -1.28 12.71
N PHE A 321 4.20 -0.90 12.29
CA PHE A 321 5.25 -0.46 13.21
C PHE A 321 4.94 0.90 13.86
N ILE A 322 4.04 1.71 13.27
CA ILE A 322 3.59 2.99 13.83
C ILE A 322 3.07 2.82 15.27
N GLN A 323 2.38 1.72 15.58
CA GLN A 323 1.90 1.44 16.94
C GLN A 323 3.06 1.20 17.91
N PHE A 324 4.12 0.52 17.48
CA PHE A 324 5.36 0.37 18.24
C PHE A 324 6.07 1.72 18.43
N ASP A 325 6.07 2.56 17.40
CA ASP A 325 6.72 3.86 17.41
C ASP A 325 6.04 4.85 18.40
N VAL A 326 4.70 4.76 18.58
CA VAL A 326 4.00 5.50 19.68
C VAL A 326 4.56 5.09 21.05
N LEU A 327 4.69 3.79 21.30
CA LEU A 327 5.17 3.27 22.58
C LEU A 327 6.64 3.63 22.81
N LEU A 328 7.44 3.57 21.77
CA LEU A 328 8.86 3.93 21.82
C LEU A 328 9.05 5.44 22.09
N ALA A 329 8.23 6.29 21.46
CA ALA A 329 8.27 7.74 21.70
C ALA A 329 7.89 8.09 23.14
N LEU A 330 6.88 7.43 23.73
CA LEU A 330 6.55 7.57 25.15
C LEU A 330 7.74 7.19 26.04
N ALA A 331 8.37 6.04 25.77
CA ALA A 331 9.53 5.58 26.52
C ALA A 331 10.74 6.52 26.36
N ALA A 332 10.97 7.04 25.15
CA ALA A 332 12.04 8.00 24.87
C ALA A 332 11.85 9.32 25.64
N GLY A 333 10.62 9.86 25.66
CA GLY A 333 10.32 11.07 26.40
C GLY A 333 10.54 10.91 27.92
N VAL A 334 10.06 9.79 28.50
CA VAL A 334 10.31 9.46 29.91
C VAL A 334 11.81 9.33 30.18
N GLY A 335 12.55 8.65 29.32
CA GLY A 335 13.99 8.48 29.46
C GLY A 335 14.77 9.76 29.32
N PHE A 336 14.38 10.62 28.38
CA PHE A 336 14.97 11.96 28.27
C PHE A 336 14.77 12.79 29.53
N ALA A 337 13.59 12.78 30.14
CA ALA A 337 13.35 13.49 31.42
C ALA A 337 14.23 12.95 32.56
N VAL A 338 14.45 11.63 32.60
CA VAL A 338 15.37 11.02 33.59
C VAL A 338 16.80 11.53 33.37
N LEU A 339 17.31 11.55 32.16
CA LEU A 339 18.64 12.08 31.85
C LEU A 339 18.74 13.58 32.14
N ALA A 340 17.73 14.35 31.76
CA ALA A 340 17.69 15.78 32.01
C ALA A 340 17.70 16.10 33.52
N SER A 341 17.15 15.24 34.38
CA SER A 341 17.11 15.42 35.83
C SER A 341 18.48 15.32 36.51
N VAL A 342 19.47 14.71 35.87
CA VAL A 342 20.85 14.61 36.40
C VAL A 342 21.77 15.72 35.88
N LEU A 343 21.28 16.60 35.02
CA LEU A 343 22.06 17.73 34.50
C LEU A 343 22.23 18.82 35.53
N THR A 344 23.41 19.45 35.54
CA THR A 344 23.73 20.58 36.40
C THR A 344 22.87 21.81 36.10
N ALA A 345 22.80 22.76 37.03
CA ALA A 345 22.02 23.99 36.85
C ALA A 345 22.39 24.78 35.59
N ARG A 346 23.67 24.77 35.18
CA ARG A 346 24.15 25.43 33.94
C ARG A 346 23.65 24.77 32.64
N ALA A 347 23.36 23.48 32.69
CA ALA A 347 22.89 22.70 31.52
C ALA A 347 21.35 22.57 31.47
N ARG A 348 20.58 23.22 32.34
CA ARG A 348 19.10 23.11 32.39
C ARG A 348 18.38 23.62 31.14
N LEU A 349 18.99 24.53 30.39
CA LEU A 349 18.43 25.02 29.13
C LEU A 349 18.61 24.02 27.97
N LEU A 350 19.57 23.10 28.04
CA LEU A 350 19.87 22.14 27.00
C LEU A 350 18.65 21.27 26.59
N PRO A 351 17.84 20.73 27.52
CA PRO A 351 16.62 20.00 27.18
C PRO A 351 15.58 20.84 26.42
N ALA A 352 15.44 22.11 26.74
CA ALA A 352 14.51 23.01 26.05
C ALA A 352 14.93 23.33 24.63
N LEU A 353 16.23 23.35 24.35
CA LEU A 353 16.78 23.58 23.00
C LEU A 353 16.81 22.30 22.16
N LEU A 354 16.93 21.13 22.78
CA LEU A 354 17.06 19.87 22.06
C LEU A 354 15.75 19.45 21.37
N ALA A 355 14.59 19.69 21.98
CA ALA A 355 13.30 19.35 21.39
C ALA A 355 13.05 20.08 20.06
N PRO A 356 13.17 21.42 19.95
CA PRO A 356 13.03 22.11 18.65
C PRO A 356 14.16 21.76 17.68
N ALA A 357 15.38 21.49 18.14
CA ALA A 357 16.47 21.06 17.27
C ALA A 357 16.20 19.69 16.63
N LEU A 358 15.73 18.71 17.40
CA LEU A 358 15.32 17.40 16.88
C LEU A 358 14.10 17.48 15.95
N PHE A 359 13.16 18.36 16.27
CA PHE A 359 12.02 18.61 15.38
C PHE A 359 12.47 19.16 14.02
N ALA A 360 13.31 20.19 14.02
CA ALA A 360 13.86 20.76 12.79
C ALA A 360 14.72 19.77 12.02
N SER A 361 15.58 19.01 12.71
CA SER A 361 16.40 17.96 12.12
C SER A 361 15.56 16.84 11.53
N GLY A 362 14.49 16.41 12.21
CA GLY A 362 13.56 15.40 11.72
C GLY A 362 12.83 15.87 10.47
N ILE A 363 12.38 17.13 10.42
CA ILE A 363 11.78 17.71 9.22
C ILE A 363 12.80 17.72 8.06
N ALA A 364 14.02 18.22 8.31
CA ALA A 364 15.02 18.32 7.26
C ALA A 364 15.44 16.96 6.71
N ALA A 365 15.66 15.98 7.60
CA ALA A 365 16.08 14.63 7.21
C ALA A 365 14.99 13.86 6.45
N ASN A 366 13.71 14.06 6.81
CA ASN A 366 12.61 13.21 6.34
C ASN A 366 11.66 13.94 5.36
N TRP A 367 12.03 15.15 4.92
CA TRP A 367 11.20 15.96 4.02
C TRP A 367 10.84 15.24 2.72
N ALA A 368 11.79 14.55 2.11
CA ALA A 368 11.59 13.89 0.83
C ALA A 368 10.57 12.74 0.92
N GLU A 369 10.56 12.00 2.03
CA GLU A 369 9.66 10.87 2.25
C GLU A 369 8.28 11.31 2.76
N GLY A 370 8.23 12.32 3.63
CA GLY A 370 6.99 12.80 4.24
C GLY A 370 6.18 13.75 3.34
N ASN A 371 6.83 14.43 2.38
CA ASN A 371 6.17 15.44 1.56
C ASN A 371 5.44 14.82 0.36
N GLN A 372 4.13 14.66 0.48
CA GLN A 372 3.26 14.09 -0.55
C GLN A 372 2.48 15.15 -1.37
N ARG A 373 2.71 16.45 -1.16
CA ARG A 373 1.92 17.55 -1.78
C ARG A 373 1.90 17.54 -3.32
N ASN A 374 2.91 16.93 -3.94
CA ASN A 374 3.04 16.82 -5.39
C ASN A 374 2.84 15.37 -5.88
N ASN A 375 2.30 14.48 -5.04
CA ASN A 375 2.02 13.11 -5.44
C ASN A 375 0.71 13.03 -6.21
N THR A 376 0.79 13.08 -7.52
CA THR A 376 -0.34 12.99 -8.46
C THR A 376 -0.28 11.72 -9.31
N VAL A 377 0.65 10.81 -9.02
CA VAL A 377 1.00 9.66 -9.85
C VAL A 377 -0.24 8.82 -10.19
N PHE A 378 -1.05 8.47 -9.20
CA PHE A 378 -2.26 7.65 -9.43
C PHE A 378 -3.34 8.40 -10.19
N ARG A 379 -3.53 9.70 -9.90
CA ARG A 379 -4.49 10.54 -10.64
C ARG A 379 -4.11 10.61 -12.12
N ASP A 380 -2.85 10.92 -12.40
CA ASP A 380 -2.37 11.14 -13.76
C ASP A 380 -2.46 9.83 -14.56
N PHE A 381 -2.10 8.69 -13.96
CA PHE A 381 -2.23 7.37 -14.57
C PHE A 381 -3.69 7.00 -14.85
N VAL A 382 -4.56 7.05 -13.83
CA VAL A 382 -5.96 6.64 -13.97
C VAL A 382 -6.70 7.52 -14.97
N THR A 383 -6.45 8.85 -14.95
CA THR A 383 -7.05 9.77 -15.91
C THR A 383 -6.64 9.44 -17.34
N ALA A 384 -5.35 9.17 -17.57
CA ALA A 384 -4.86 8.76 -18.89
C ALA A 384 -5.42 7.41 -19.33
N ALA A 385 -5.48 6.43 -18.41
CA ALA A 385 -6.05 5.11 -18.69
C ALA A 385 -7.52 5.21 -19.10
N PHE A 386 -8.36 5.90 -18.31
CA PHE A 386 -9.78 6.09 -18.64
C PHE A 386 -9.99 6.88 -19.94
N ALA A 387 -9.18 7.89 -20.21
CA ALA A 387 -9.27 8.66 -21.45
C ALA A 387 -8.93 7.83 -22.71
N SER A 388 -8.19 6.74 -22.54
CA SER A 388 -7.77 5.85 -23.63
C SER A 388 -8.81 4.78 -23.99
N LEU A 389 -9.79 4.54 -23.10
CA LEU A 389 -10.79 3.49 -23.29
C LEU A 389 -11.85 3.90 -24.32
N PRO A 390 -12.25 2.99 -25.22
CA PRO A 390 -13.44 3.16 -26.02
C PRO A 390 -14.70 3.37 -25.16
N ALA A 391 -15.73 3.96 -25.75
CA ALA A 391 -17.02 4.08 -25.07
C ALA A 391 -17.57 2.70 -24.68
N ASN A 392 -18.27 2.63 -23.55
CA ASN A 392 -18.92 1.42 -23.05
C ASN A 392 -17.99 0.21 -22.86
N SER A 393 -16.71 0.41 -22.54
CA SER A 393 -15.75 -0.67 -22.29
C SER A 393 -15.98 -1.37 -20.96
N ILE A 394 -15.52 -2.62 -20.88
CA ILE A 394 -15.25 -3.32 -19.62
C ILE A 394 -13.75 -3.18 -19.34
N LEU A 395 -13.41 -2.62 -18.18
CA LEU A 395 -12.05 -2.51 -17.70
C LEU A 395 -11.83 -3.50 -16.56
N VAL A 396 -10.93 -4.45 -16.75
CA VAL A 396 -10.49 -5.40 -15.72
C VAL A 396 -9.17 -4.92 -15.16
N SER A 397 -9.09 -4.74 -13.84
CA SER A 397 -7.83 -4.39 -13.14
C SER A 397 -7.47 -5.44 -12.09
N MET A 398 -6.24 -5.36 -11.59
CA MET A 398 -5.76 -6.19 -10.50
C MET A 398 -4.82 -5.41 -9.59
N GLY A 399 -4.87 -5.79 -8.30
CA GLY A 399 -3.93 -5.36 -7.28
C GLY A 399 -4.32 -4.07 -6.57
N ASP A 400 -3.98 -4.01 -5.30
CA ASP A 400 -4.33 -2.91 -4.39
C ASP A 400 -3.79 -1.56 -4.86
N HIS A 401 -2.68 -1.54 -5.60
CA HIS A 401 -2.08 -0.32 -6.12
C HIS A 401 -2.95 0.39 -7.18
N LEU A 402 -3.79 -0.35 -7.91
CA LEU A 402 -4.63 0.19 -8.98
C LEU A 402 -6.11 0.25 -8.64
N SER A 403 -6.65 -0.85 -8.09
CA SER A 403 -8.09 -1.01 -7.90
C SER A 403 -8.69 0.09 -7.03
N GLY A 404 -8.05 0.45 -5.92
CA GLY A 404 -8.51 1.52 -5.04
C GLY A 404 -8.59 2.88 -5.74
N ALA A 405 -7.57 3.24 -6.52
CA ALA A 405 -7.56 4.49 -7.27
C ALA A 405 -8.62 4.50 -8.38
N LEU A 406 -8.75 3.41 -9.15
CA LEU A 406 -9.79 3.26 -10.18
C LEU A 406 -11.19 3.41 -9.60
N ILE A 407 -11.47 2.74 -8.47
CA ILE A 407 -12.75 2.86 -7.75
C ILE A 407 -13.01 4.32 -7.36
N TYR A 408 -12.03 5.02 -6.81
CA TYR A 408 -12.21 6.43 -6.42
C TYR A 408 -12.58 7.32 -7.61
N PHE A 409 -11.79 7.29 -8.67
CA PHE A 409 -12.04 8.16 -9.83
C PHE A 409 -13.32 7.78 -10.57
N HIS A 410 -13.65 6.51 -10.64
CA HIS A 410 -14.88 6.03 -11.29
C HIS A 410 -16.13 6.31 -10.44
N GLU A 411 -16.11 5.95 -9.15
CA GLU A 411 -17.31 5.94 -8.32
C GLU A 411 -17.53 7.27 -7.56
N VAL A 412 -16.46 7.98 -7.20
CA VAL A 412 -16.56 9.23 -6.44
C VAL A 412 -16.47 10.44 -7.37
N GLU A 413 -15.45 10.49 -8.24
CA GLU A 413 -15.24 11.58 -9.20
C GLU A 413 -16.11 11.42 -10.47
N LYS A 414 -16.80 10.28 -10.63
CA LYS A 414 -17.67 9.96 -11.78
C LYS A 414 -16.95 10.04 -13.14
N LEU A 415 -15.66 9.70 -13.14
CA LEU A 415 -14.87 9.65 -14.37
C LEU A 415 -15.30 8.44 -15.20
N ARG A 416 -15.72 8.66 -16.45
CA ARG A 416 -16.14 7.62 -17.41
C ARG A 416 -17.22 6.68 -16.86
N PRO A 417 -18.41 7.20 -16.51
CA PRO A 417 -19.51 6.39 -15.99
C PRO A 417 -20.07 5.36 -16.99
N ASP A 418 -19.67 5.47 -18.26
CA ASP A 418 -19.98 4.53 -19.33
C ASP A 418 -19.12 3.24 -19.26
N VAL A 419 -17.99 3.27 -18.57
CA VAL A 419 -17.07 2.14 -18.41
C VAL A 419 -17.50 1.29 -17.21
N ILE A 420 -17.47 -0.04 -17.37
CA ILE A 420 -17.69 -0.96 -16.25
C ILE A 420 -16.33 -1.41 -15.73
N HIS A 421 -15.99 -0.99 -14.51
CA HIS A 421 -14.78 -1.44 -13.83
C HIS A 421 -15.02 -2.73 -13.05
N LEU A 422 -14.20 -3.74 -13.31
CA LEU A 422 -14.20 -5.04 -12.66
C LEU A 422 -12.83 -5.27 -11.99
N ASP A 423 -12.85 -5.54 -10.70
CA ASP A 423 -11.66 -6.02 -10.00
C ASP A 423 -11.53 -7.53 -10.19
N ARG A 424 -10.42 -7.97 -10.76
CA ARG A 424 -10.18 -9.36 -11.11
C ARG A 424 -10.14 -10.30 -9.89
N GLU A 425 -9.53 -9.86 -8.80
CA GLU A 425 -9.45 -10.66 -7.57
C GLU A 425 -10.82 -10.82 -6.93
N LEU A 426 -11.61 -9.73 -6.95
CA LEU A 426 -12.96 -9.75 -6.40
C LEU A 426 -13.95 -10.55 -7.25
N LEU A 427 -13.70 -10.75 -8.55
CA LEU A 427 -14.49 -11.64 -9.39
C LEU A 427 -14.45 -13.12 -8.93
N GLY A 428 -13.51 -13.47 -8.06
CA GLY A 428 -13.46 -14.76 -7.36
C GLY A 428 -14.54 -14.93 -6.27
N TYR A 429 -15.22 -13.85 -5.88
CA TYR A 429 -16.22 -13.85 -4.82
C TYR A 429 -17.65 -13.73 -5.36
N PRO A 430 -18.58 -14.64 -4.95
CA PRO A 430 -19.98 -14.59 -5.42
C PRO A 430 -20.66 -13.26 -5.11
N TRP A 431 -20.46 -12.70 -3.90
CA TRP A 431 -21.05 -11.44 -3.49
C TRP A 431 -20.66 -10.26 -4.41
N TYR A 432 -19.45 -10.27 -4.95
CA TYR A 432 -18.98 -9.22 -5.87
C TYR A 432 -19.67 -9.35 -7.24
N CYS A 433 -19.71 -10.55 -7.79
CA CYS A 433 -20.39 -10.81 -9.06
C CYS A 433 -21.87 -10.43 -9.01
N GLU A 434 -22.58 -10.81 -7.94
CA GLU A 434 -23.99 -10.46 -7.74
C GLU A 434 -24.20 -8.94 -7.59
N ARG A 435 -23.30 -8.26 -6.90
CA ARG A 435 -23.34 -6.81 -6.76
C ARG A 435 -23.14 -6.13 -8.13
N LYS A 436 -22.15 -6.54 -8.91
CA LYS A 436 -21.89 -5.97 -10.24
C LYS A 436 -23.07 -6.19 -11.20
N LYS A 437 -23.72 -7.34 -11.17
CA LYS A 437 -24.97 -7.58 -11.93
C LYS A 437 -26.10 -6.62 -11.53
N ARG A 438 -26.24 -6.30 -10.27
CA ARG A 438 -27.25 -5.34 -9.81
C ARG A 438 -26.92 -3.89 -10.18
N GLN A 439 -25.64 -3.51 -10.14
CA GLN A 439 -25.17 -2.17 -10.50
C GLN A 439 -25.22 -1.91 -12.00
N HIS A 440 -24.97 -2.94 -12.80
CA HIS A 440 -24.92 -2.89 -14.25
C HIS A 440 -25.82 -3.99 -14.83
N PRO A 441 -27.14 -3.74 -14.94
CA PRO A 441 -28.09 -4.76 -15.45
C PRO A 441 -27.79 -5.24 -16.88
N ASP A 442 -27.06 -4.43 -17.65
CA ASP A 442 -26.61 -4.70 -19.01
C ASP A 442 -25.26 -5.44 -19.08
N LEU A 443 -24.64 -5.72 -17.93
CA LEU A 443 -23.45 -6.56 -17.82
C LEU A 443 -23.85 -8.03 -17.65
N HIS A 444 -23.48 -8.85 -18.59
CA HIS A 444 -23.70 -10.29 -18.54
C HIS A 444 -22.47 -11.01 -18.00
N LEU A 445 -22.44 -11.27 -16.66
CA LEU A 445 -21.44 -12.12 -16.05
C LEU A 445 -21.84 -13.59 -16.20
N PRO A 446 -20.91 -14.48 -16.64
CA PRO A 446 -21.20 -15.91 -16.67
C PRO A 446 -21.55 -16.47 -15.28
N PRO A 447 -22.28 -17.61 -15.22
CA PRO A 447 -22.62 -18.22 -13.93
C PRO A 447 -21.38 -18.64 -13.13
N GLY A 448 -21.41 -18.43 -11.78
CA GLY A 448 -20.29 -18.72 -10.90
C GLY A 448 -19.31 -17.56 -10.75
N THR A 449 -18.05 -17.88 -10.53
CA THR A 449 -16.96 -16.93 -10.24
C THR A 449 -15.79 -17.12 -11.20
N TYR A 450 -14.93 -16.10 -11.29
CA TYR A 450 -13.68 -16.17 -12.04
C TYR A 450 -12.58 -16.76 -11.16
N SER A 451 -12.13 -17.96 -11.44
CA SER A 451 -11.04 -18.60 -10.69
C SER A 451 -10.36 -19.70 -11.49
N ALA A 452 -9.25 -20.25 -10.97
CA ALA A 452 -8.54 -21.38 -11.58
C ALA A 452 -9.36 -22.70 -11.57
N SER A 453 -10.44 -22.77 -10.79
CA SER A 453 -11.28 -23.97 -10.72
C SER A 453 -11.86 -24.35 -12.10
N PRO A 454 -11.94 -25.63 -12.44
CA PRO A 454 -12.56 -26.09 -13.71
C PRO A 454 -14.03 -25.70 -13.86
N ARG A 455 -14.74 -25.49 -12.76
CA ARG A 455 -16.16 -25.09 -12.74
C ARG A 455 -16.37 -23.59 -12.82
N SER A 456 -15.29 -22.79 -12.80
CA SER A 456 -15.34 -21.34 -12.87
C SER A 456 -15.27 -20.87 -14.32
N TRP A 457 -15.92 -19.75 -14.61
CA TRP A 457 -15.84 -19.13 -15.92
C TRP A 457 -14.45 -18.53 -16.21
N LYS A 458 -14.17 -18.34 -17.49
CA LYS A 458 -12.93 -17.79 -18.02
C LYS A 458 -13.19 -16.49 -18.75
N ILE A 459 -12.12 -15.71 -18.98
CA ILE A 459 -12.23 -14.36 -19.57
C ILE A 459 -12.91 -14.39 -20.95
N GLN A 460 -12.71 -15.45 -21.74
CA GLN A 460 -13.39 -15.60 -23.03
C GLN A 460 -14.91 -15.63 -22.88
N GLN A 461 -15.43 -16.33 -21.88
CA GLN A 461 -16.88 -16.39 -21.64
C GLN A 461 -17.46 -15.03 -21.24
N LEU A 462 -16.68 -14.17 -20.55
CA LEU A 462 -17.07 -12.78 -20.27
C LEU A 462 -17.17 -11.98 -21.59
N MET A 463 -16.20 -12.16 -22.50
CA MET A 463 -16.22 -11.50 -23.80
C MET A 463 -17.41 -11.95 -24.63
N ASP A 464 -17.64 -13.26 -24.71
CA ASP A 464 -18.75 -13.85 -25.48
C ASP A 464 -20.12 -13.42 -25.00
N ALA A 465 -20.25 -13.23 -23.67
CA ALA A 465 -21.48 -12.74 -23.05
C ALA A 465 -21.71 -11.22 -23.25
N ASN A 466 -20.68 -10.45 -23.64
CA ASN A 466 -20.74 -8.99 -23.83
C ASN A 466 -20.11 -8.54 -25.17
N PRO A 467 -20.56 -9.06 -26.33
CA PRO A 467 -19.89 -8.84 -27.62
C PRO A 467 -19.90 -7.35 -28.06
N GLN A 468 -20.82 -6.56 -27.51
CA GLN A 468 -20.96 -5.13 -27.81
C GLN A 468 -19.94 -4.26 -27.04
N ARG A 469 -19.24 -4.83 -26.07
CA ARG A 469 -18.29 -4.11 -25.22
C ARG A 469 -16.86 -4.50 -25.54
N SER A 470 -15.97 -3.50 -25.60
CA SER A 470 -14.52 -3.76 -25.68
C SER A 470 -14.00 -4.20 -24.31
N LEU A 471 -13.24 -5.30 -24.25
CA LEU A 471 -12.57 -5.72 -23.02
C LEU A 471 -11.15 -5.16 -22.98
N ALA A 472 -10.87 -4.42 -21.93
CA ALA A 472 -9.56 -3.86 -21.61
C ALA A 472 -9.06 -4.39 -20.28
N VAL A 473 -7.75 -4.57 -20.17
CA VAL A 473 -7.08 -5.09 -18.97
C VAL A 473 -5.96 -4.13 -18.57
N LEU A 474 -5.93 -3.78 -17.31
CA LEU A 474 -4.79 -3.10 -16.69
C LEU A 474 -3.95 -4.12 -15.91
N ASP A 475 -2.64 -4.04 -16.07
CA ASP A 475 -1.61 -4.94 -15.61
C ASP A 475 -1.57 -6.23 -16.44
N ARG A 476 -2.10 -7.35 -15.98
CA ARG A 476 -2.01 -8.64 -16.68
C ARG A 476 -3.23 -9.53 -16.46
N LEU A 477 -3.42 -10.48 -17.35
CA LEU A 477 -4.34 -11.59 -17.15
C LEU A 477 -3.67 -12.71 -16.34
N GLU A 478 -4.49 -13.56 -15.75
CA GLU A 478 -4.02 -14.74 -15.02
C GLU A 478 -3.35 -15.75 -15.97
N GLU A 479 -2.20 -16.28 -15.56
CA GLU A 479 -1.44 -17.26 -16.36
C GLU A 479 -2.21 -18.55 -16.60
N TRP A 480 -3.07 -18.94 -15.66
CA TRP A 480 -3.92 -20.13 -15.81
C TRP A 480 -5.08 -19.93 -16.77
N ASP A 481 -5.45 -18.67 -17.14
CA ASP A 481 -6.52 -18.39 -18.09
C ASP A 481 -5.97 -18.09 -19.48
N GLN A 482 -5.89 -19.14 -20.29
CA GLN A 482 -5.46 -19.06 -21.68
C GLN A 482 -6.65 -19.11 -22.66
N SER A 483 -7.89 -19.01 -22.15
CA SER A 483 -9.12 -19.21 -22.95
C SER A 483 -9.23 -18.25 -24.13
N TRP A 484 -8.83 -17.01 -23.93
CA TRP A 484 -8.89 -15.93 -24.92
C TRP A 484 -7.94 -16.11 -26.12
N LYS A 485 -6.84 -16.85 -25.96
CA LYS A 485 -5.79 -16.98 -27.00
C LYS A 485 -6.26 -17.64 -28.29
N LYS A 486 -7.39 -18.36 -28.27
CA LYS A 486 -7.94 -19.04 -29.46
C LYS A 486 -8.68 -18.10 -30.37
N SER A 487 -9.25 -17.01 -29.86
CA SER A 487 -10.18 -16.13 -30.57
C SER A 487 -9.78 -14.67 -30.55
N SER A 488 -8.75 -14.30 -29.76
CA SER A 488 -8.36 -12.92 -29.55
C SER A 488 -6.86 -12.75 -29.51
N LEU A 489 -6.41 -11.54 -29.81
CA LEU A 489 -5.03 -11.10 -29.68
C LEU A 489 -4.94 -10.04 -28.60
N LEU A 490 -3.85 -10.04 -27.84
CA LEU A 490 -3.56 -9.02 -26.84
C LEU A 490 -2.83 -7.86 -27.51
N VAL A 491 -3.49 -6.73 -27.61
CA VAL A 491 -2.97 -5.49 -28.21
C VAL A 491 -2.76 -4.47 -27.14
N THR A 492 -1.51 -4.07 -26.90
CA THR A 492 -1.18 -3.03 -25.92
C THR A 492 -1.15 -1.67 -26.59
N ILE A 493 -1.87 -0.70 -26.02
CA ILE A 493 -1.92 0.71 -26.44
C ILE A 493 -1.79 1.57 -25.19
N GLY A 494 -0.73 2.35 -25.10
CA GLY A 494 -0.40 3.06 -23.87
C GLY A 494 -0.25 2.11 -22.67
N PRO A 495 -0.91 2.38 -21.52
CA PRO A 495 -0.84 1.51 -20.34
C PRO A 495 -1.84 0.34 -20.36
N ILE A 496 -2.65 0.20 -21.40
CA ILE A 496 -3.80 -0.72 -21.45
C ILE A 496 -3.58 -1.85 -22.43
N HIS A 497 -3.98 -3.05 -22.04
CA HIS A 497 -4.05 -4.23 -22.89
C HIS A 497 -5.49 -4.47 -23.35
N TYR A 498 -5.72 -4.58 -24.66
CA TYR A 498 -7.02 -4.87 -25.25
C TYR A 498 -7.05 -6.31 -25.75
N LEU A 499 -8.13 -7.02 -25.47
CA LEU A 499 -8.41 -8.30 -26.10
C LEU A 499 -9.26 -8.05 -27.35
N LEU A 500 -8.66 -8.18 -28.51
CA LEU A 500 -9.29 -7.91 -29.80
C LEU A 500 -9.39 -9.18 -30.64
N SER A 501 -10.55 -9.38 -31.24
CA SER A 501 -10.71 -10.42 -32.28
C SER A 501 -9.89 -10.06 -33.53
N PRO A 502 -9.45 -11.05 -34.34
CA PRO A 502 -8.59 -10.80 -35.50
C PRO A 502 -9.15 -9.81 -36.53
N ASP A 503 -10.47 -9.74 -36.68
CA ASP A 503 -11.17 -8.79 -37.55
C ASP A 503 -11.14 -7.34 -37.03
N ARG A 504 -10.90 -7.14 -35.72
CA ARG A 504 -10.80 -5.83 -35.10
C ARG A 504 -9.34 -5.38 -34.85
N TYR A 505 -8.38 -6.18 -35.35
CA TYR A 505 -6.97 -5.85 -35.16
C TYR A 505 -6.59 -4.63 -36.03
N PRO A 506 -6.13 -3.52 -35.46
CA PRO A 506 -5.84 -2.31 -36.22
C PRO A 506 -4.68 -2.52 -37.19
N SER A 507 -4.60 -1.71 -38.26
CA SER A 507 -3.38 -1.57 -39.02
C SER A 507 -2.25 -0.99 -38.19
N PHE A 508 -0.99 -1.14 -38.62
CA PHE A 508 0.14 -0.55 -37.90
C PHE A 508 0.00 0.98 -37.74
N GLY A 509 -0.47 1.67 -38.80
CA GLY A 509 -0.68 3.12 -38.76
C GLY A 509 -1.73 3.55 -37.73
N GLU A 510 -2.86 2.87 -37.68
CA GLU A 510 -3.94 3.11 -36.73
C GLU A 510 -3.47 2.82 -35.27
N TRP A 511 -2.78 1.70 -35.09
CA TRP A 511 -2.21 1.34 -33.79
C TRP A 511 -1.19 2.40 -33.32
N ALA A 512 -0.25 2.78 -34.19
CA ALA A 512 0.82 3.72 -33.86
C ALA A 512 0.28 5.11 -33.52
N ALA A 513 -0.70 5.61 -34.28
CA ALA A 513 -1.35 6.91 -34.03
C ALA A 513 -2.07 6.89 -32.66
N ARG A 514 -2.85 5.86 -32.39
CA ARG A 514 -3.58 5.72 -31.14
C ARG A 514 -2.65 5.50 -29.94
N ASP A 515 -1.57 4.75 -30.11
CA ASP A 515 -0.55 4.54 -29.11
C ASP A 515 0.21 5.84 -28.78
N GLN A 516 0.54 6.63 -29.79
CA GLN A 516 1.19 7.93 -29.60
C GLN A 516 0.27 8.91 -28.84
N GLU A 517 -0.99 9.00 -29.21
CA GLU A 517 -1.97 9.87 -28.55
C GLU A 517 -2.13 9.48 -27.06
N THR A 518 -2.30 8.20 -26.79
CA THR A 518 -2.47 7.66 -25.43
C THR A 518 -1.23 7.88 -24.59
N SER A 519 -0.05 7.64 -25.16
CA SER A 519 1.23 7.77 -24.46
C SER A 519 1.62 9.21 -24.17
N ALA A 520 1.16 10.17 -24.97
CA ALA A 520 1.38 11.59 -24.71
C ALA A 520 0.66 12.09 -23.43
N ARG A 521 -0.34 11.35 -22.97
CA ARG A 521 -1.14 11.72 -21.79
C ARG A 521 -0.53 11.26 -20.45
N PHE A 522 0.41 10.32 -20.48
CA PHE A 522 0.99 9.75 -19.27
C PHE A 522 2.50 9.51 -19.42
N ASP A 523 3.27 10.04 -18.46
CA ASP A 523 4.70 9.80 -18.29
C ASP A 523 4.93 8.97 -17.01
N PRO A 524 5.48 7.75 -17.10
CA PRO A 524 5.77 6.93 -15.92
C PRO A 524 6.96 7.42 -15.10
N LEU A 525 7.80 8.31 -15.65
CA LEU A 525 9.06 8.74 -15.05
C LEU A 525 8.93 9.32 -13.64
N PRO A 526 7.92 10.17 -13.35
CA PRO A 526 7.75 10.70 -11.99
C PRO A 526 7.57 9.63 -10.92
N ALA A 527 7.00 8.48 -11.27
CA ALA A 527 6.77 7.37 -10.34
C ALA A 527 8.05 6.58 -10.02
N LEU A 528 9.06 6.62 -10.90
CA LEU A 528 10.35 5.94 -10.70
C LEU A 528 11.22 6.57 -9.61
N ARG A 529 10.98 7.82 -9.23
CA ARG A 529 11.67 8.50 -8.13
C ARG A 529 11.33 7.95 -6.75
N TYR A 530 10.20 7.25 -6.62
CA TYR A 530 9.77 6.68 -5.35
C TYR A 530 10.60 5.43 -5.00
N PRO A 531 10.85 5.17 -3.71
CA PRO A 531 11.62 4.01 -3.26
C PRO A 531 11.02 2.68 -3.73
N ALA A 532 11.87 1.67 -3.90
CA ALA A 532 11.43 0.30 -4.15
C ALA A 532 10.47 -0.16 -3.05
N GLY A 533 9.38 -0.81 -3.44
CA GLY A 533 8.34 -1.29 -2.53
C GLY A 533 7.19 -0.34 -2.29
N THR A 534 7.27 0.94 -2.68
CA THR A 534 6.10 1.84 -2.63
C THR A 534 5.09 1.51 -3.73
N TRP A 535 3.85 1.90 -3.52
CA TRP A 535 2.78 1.70 -4.50
C TRP A 535 3.02 2.48 -5.79
N GLU A 536 3.57 3.69 -5.70
CA GLU A 536 3.96 4.50 -6.85
C GLU A 536 5.03 3.81 -7.68
N ARG A 537 6.00 3.16 -7.01
CA ARG A 537 7.01 2.37 -7.70
C ARG A 537 6.42 1.15 -8.39
N GLN A 538 5.47 0.46 -7.73
CA GLN A 538 4.75 -0.67 -8.34
C GLN A 538 3.98 -0.23 -9.59
N LEU A 539 3.35 0.95 -9.55
CA LEU A 539 2.67 1.51 -10.72
C LEU A 539 3.65 1.81 -11.87
N ALA A 540 4.84 2.34 -11.56
CA ALA A 540 5.88 2.54 -12.57
C ALA A 540 6.32 1.22 -13.22
N GLU A 541 6.49 0.16 -12.44
CA GLU A 541 6.83 -1.17 -12.95
C GLU A 541 5.72 -1.74 -13.85
N THR A 542 4.45 -1.60 -13.47
CA THR A 542 3.30 -1.94 -14.31
C THR A 542 3.33 -1.18 -15.63
N THR A 543 3.66 0.10 -15.61
CA THR A 543 3.75 0.91 -16.82
C THR A 543 4.92 0.50 -17.73
N LEU A 544 6.07 0.15 -17.13
CA LEU A 544 7.22 -0.37 -17.91
C LEU A 544 6.88 -1.71 -18.56
N ASN A 545 6.11 -2.58 -17.89
CA ASN A 545 5.59 -3.82 -18.48
C ASN A 545 4.68 -3.54 -19.67
N ALA A 546 3.78 -2.57 -19.55
CA ALA A 546 2.93 -2.15 -20.67
C ALA A 546 3.76 -1.58 -21.83
N GLN A 547 4.82 -0.83 -21.55
CA GLN A 547 5.76 -0.35 -22.58
C GLN A 547 6.45 -1.51 -23.33
N ALA A 548 6.89 -2.53 -22.61
CA ALA A 548 7.42 -3.75 -23.23
C ALA A 548 6.35 -4.47 -24.07
N GLY A 549 5.11 -4.51 -23.60
CA GLY A 549 3.96 -5.02 -24.34
C GLY A 549 3.70 -4.27 -25.65
N ARG A 550 3.78 -2.95 -25.66
CA ARG A 550 3.69 -2.09 -26.87
C ARG A 550 4.79 -2.41 -27.87
N ALA A 551 6.01 -2.59 -27.37
CA ALA A 551 7.13 -3.00 -28.22
C ALA A 551 6.88 -4.37 -28.86
N ASN A 552 6.31 -5.33 -28.11
CA ASN A 552 5.93 -6.64 -28.65
C ASN A 552 4.89 -6.52 -29.77
N VAL A 553 3.88 -5.66 -29.60
CA VAL A 553 2.87 -5.39 -30.66
C VAL A 553 3.56 -4.83 -31.91
N ALA A 554 4.46 -3.87 -31.74
CA ALA A 554 5.23 -3.32 -32.85
C ALA A 554 6.08 -4.41 -33.55
N LEU A 555 6.74 -5.29 -32.81
CA LEU A 555 7.51 -6.41 -33.38
C LEU A 555 6.64 -7.38 -34.19
N LEU A 556 5.41 -7.66 -33.73
CA LEU A 556 4.46 -8.49 -34.46
C LEU A 556 4.09 -7.86 -35.82
N TYR A 557 3.89 -6.55 -35.89
CA TYR A 557 3.72 -5.85 -37.17
C TYR A 557 4.99 -5.93 -38.05
N GLY A 558 6.18 -5.82 -37.46
CA GLY A 558 7.45 -5.91 -38.19
C GLY A 558 7.75 -7.30 -38.76
N MET A 559 7.00 -8.33 -38.37
CA MET A 559 7.06 -9.65 -39.01
C MET A 559 6.38 -9.67 -40.41
N ARG A 560 5.53 -8.69 -40.70
CA ARG A 560 4.82 -8.58 -41.98
C ARG A 560 5.67 -7.78 -42.97
N PRO A 561 6.05 -8.32 -44.13
CA PRO A 561 6.95 -7.67 -45.07
C PRO A 561 6.44 -6.31 -45.57
N GLU A 562 5.13 -6.15 -45.71
CA GLU A 562 4.48 -4.93 -46.17
C GLU A 562 4.62 -3.72 -45.26
N THR A 563 4.97 -3.93 -44.00
CA THR A 563 5.08 -2.82 -43.02
C THR A 563 6.43 -2.11 -43.00
N GLY A 564 7.43 -2.66 -43.71
CA GLY A 564 8.79 -2.11 -43.76
C GLY A 564 9.51 -2.07 -42.43
N ALA A 565 10.43 -1.12 -42.25
CA ALA A 565 11.25 -0.97 -41.06
C ALA A 565 10.56 -0.20 -39.91
N ALA A 566 9.46 0.52 -40.17
CA ALA A 566 8.84 1.42 -39.22
C ALA A 566 8.43 0.76 -37.89
N PRO A 567 7.81 -0.43 -37.86
CA PRO A 567 7.46 -1.13 -36.62
C PRO A 567 8.68 -1.49 -35.77
N ALA A 568 9.77 -1.95 -36.38
CA ALA A 568 10.99 -2.31 -35.69
C ALA A 568 11.69 -1.09 -35.06
N LEU A 569 11.63 0.07 -35.71
CA LEU A 569 12.13 1.35 -35.16
C LEU A 569 11.31 1.81 -33.96
N VAL A 570 9.98 1.65 -34.00
CA VAL A 570 9.11 1.92 -32.84
C VAL A 570 9.42 0.96 -31.68
N ALA A 571 9.52 -0.33 -31.94
CA ALA A 571 9.86 -1.34 -30.94
C ALA A 571 11.22 -1.02 -30.29
N ARG A 572 12.25 -0.73 -31.09
CA ARG A 572 13.57 -0.32 -30.60
C ARG A 572 13.47 0.86 -29.64
N ARG A 573 12.79 1.94 -30.02
CA ARG A 573 12.64 3.13 -29.19
C ARG A 573 11.98 2.82 -27.84
N LEU A 574 10.90 2.04 -27.85
CA LEU A 574 10.17 1.67 -26.64
C LEU A 574 11.04 0.78 -25.71
N LEU A 575 11.78 -0.18 -26.28
CA LEU A 575 12.64 -1.07 -25.51
C LEU A 575 13.85 -0.36 -24.93
N GLU A 576 14.46 0.57 -25.66
CA GLU A 576 15.52 1.45 -25.14
C GLU A 576 15.02 2.31 -23.98
N GLN A 577 13.79 2.79 -24.02
CA GLN A 577 13.17 3.49 -22.88
C GLN A 577 13.00 2.57 -21.68
N VAL A 578 12.51 1.34 -21.85
CA VAL A 578 12.40 0.36 -20.78
C VAL A 578 13.77 0.04 -20.19
N LEU A 579 14.77 -0.21 -21.03
CA LEU A 579 16.11 -0.59 -20.61
C LEU A 579 16.86 0.50 -19.85
N ARG A 580 16.65 1.78 -20.18
CA ARG A 580 17.20 2.91 -19.39
C ARG A 580 16.89 2.78 -17.91
N TYR A 581 15.74 2.23 -17.56
CA TYR A 581 15.29 2.05 -16.17
C TYR A 581 15.54 0.64 -15.62
N ALA A 582 15.59 -0.38 -16.50
CA ALA A 582 15.65 -1.77 -16.09
C ALA A 582 17.06 -2.41 -16.16
N GLY A 583 18.08 -1.73 -16.64
CA GLY A 583 19.40 -2.35 -16.69
C GLY A 583 20.40 -1.75 -17.67
N GLY A 584 20.09 -0.61 -18.25
CA GLY A 584 20.95 0.18 -19.13
C GLY A 584 21.06 -0.36 -20.56
N SER A 585 21.01 0.53 -21.52
CA SER A 585 21.46 0.20 -22.87
C SER A 585 22.14 1.36 -23.54
N PRO A 586 21.96 2.66 -23.29
CA PRO A 586 22.00 3.67 -24.35
C PRO A 586 22.66 3.15 -25.62
N GLU A 587 21.81 2.60 -26.44
CA GLU A 587 22.14 1.89 -27.69
C GLU A 587 23.33 0.90 -27.56
N LEU A 588 23.27 0.11 -26.43
CA LEU A 588 24.21 -0.96 -26.07
C LEU A 588 25.61 -0.51 -25.62
N GLY A 589 25.75 0.69 -25.12
CA GLY A 589 26.83 1.08 -24.21
C GLY A 589 26.66 0.51 -22.79
N ILE A 590 25.48 0.08 -22.42
CA ILE A 590 24.98 -0.74 -21.31
C ILE A 590 25.15 -0.19 -19.88
N ALA A 591 25.74 0.92 -19.62
CA ALA A 591 25.73 1.50 -18.28
C ALA A 591 24.29 1.84 -17.84
N GLY A 592 23.71 1.08 -16.93
CA GLY A 592 22.38 1.33 -16.34
C GLY A 592 22.51 1.93 -14.96
N GLU A 593 21.51 2.71 -14.52
CA GLU A 593 21.47 3.19 -13.15
C GLU A 593 21.30 2.03 -12.15
N PRO A 594 22.06 2.03 -11.04
CA PRO A 594 21.85 1.06 -9.97
C PRO A 594 20.56 1.37 -9.24
N GLY A 595 19.54 0.54 -9.34
CA GLY A 595 18.34 0.77 -8.55
C GLY A 595 17.09 -0.02 -8.89
N LEU A 596 17.04 -0.70 -10.03
CA LEU A 596 15.92 -1.58 -10.37
C LEU A 596 16.38 -3.04 -10.41
N PRO A 597 15.99 -3.88 -9.45
CA PRO A 597 16.13 -5.32 -9.57
C PRO A 597 14.99 -5.89 -10.43
N VAL A 598 14.88 -5.45 -11.69
CA VAL A 598 13.88 -6.02 -12.61
C VAL A 598 14.63 -6.85 -13.65
N THR A 599 15.31 -7.88 -13.16
CA THR A 599 16.10 -8.79 -14.01
C THR A 599 15.23 -9.45 -15.10
N GLU A 600 13.96 -9.77 -14.79
CA GLU A 600 13.04 -10.41 -15.74
C GLU A 600 12.60 -9.46 -16.86
N ILE A 601 12.21 -8.21 -16.54
CA ILE A 601 11.85 -7.21 -17.57
C ILE A 601 13.09 -6.86 -18.41
N ALA A 602 14.25 -6.73 -17.79
CA ALA A 602 15.49 -6.43 -18.51
C ALA A 602 15.86 -7.55 -19.48
N ALA A 603 15.78 -8.82 -19.07
CA ALA A 603 16.04 -9.95 -19.93
C ALA A 603 15.09 -9.97 -21.14
N LEU A 604 13.78 -9.84 -20.90
CA LEU A 604 12.78 -9.77 -21.94
C LEU A 604 13.01 -8.58 -22.90
N ALA A 605 13.34 -7.41 -22.35
CA ALA A 605 13.59 -6.21 -23.14
C ALA A 605 14.85 -6.36 -24.01
N PHE A 606 15.93 -6.95 -23.53
CA PHE A 606 17.11 -7.23 -24.35
C PHE A 606 16.84 -8.26 -25.44
N LYS A 607 16.08 -9.32 -25.13
CA LYS A 607 15.64 -10.28 -26.16
C LYS A 607 14.89 -9.58 -27.28
N ASN A 608 13.87 -8.82 -26.92
CA ASN A 608 13.01 -8.15 -27.88
C ASN A 608 13.74 -7.02 -28.64
N LEU A 609 14.71 -6.36 -27.99
CA LEU A 609 15.60 -5.41 -28.68
C LEU A 609 16.49 -6.11 -29.71
N GLY A 610 17.00 -7.30 -29.39
CA GLY A 610 17.69 -8.14 -30.36
C GLY A 610 16.81 -8.51 -31.57
N ILE A 611 15.54 -8.86 -31.33
CA ILE A 611 14.57 -9.13 -32.40
C ILE A 611 14.31 -7.85 -33.24
N ALA A 612 14.15 -6.70 -32.60
CA ALA A 612 13.96 -5.43 -33.31
C ALA A 612 15.16 -5.12 -34.23
N TYR A 613 16.38 -5.26 -33.72
CA TYR A 613 17.58 -5.08 -34.54
C TYR A 613 17.68 -6.13 -35.66
N GLN A 614 17.33 -7.41 -35.38
CA GLN A 614 17.31 -8.45 -36.40
C GLN A 614 16.34 -8.10 -37.55
N GLN A 615 15.18 -7.55 -37.26
CA GLN A 615 14.26 -7.06 -38.30
C GLN A 615 14.88 -5.90 -39.11
N LEU A 616 15.66 -5.01 -38.46
CA LEU A 616 16.31 -3.87 -39.12
C LEU A 616 17.53 -4.28 -39.96
N ILE A 617 18.15 -5.46 -39.73
CA ILE A 617 19.26 -5.96 -40.56
C ILE A 617 18.81 -6.05 -42.04
N ARG A 618 17.52 -6.29 -42.31
CA ARG A 618 16.97 -6.35 -43.66
C ARG A 618 17.16 -5.03 -44.44
N THR A 619 17.26 -3.91 -43.76
CA THR A 619 17.42 -2.57 -44.34
C THR A 619 18.83 -2.00 -44.12
N ASP A 620 19.54 -2.44 -43.09
CA ASP A 620 20.87 -1.94 -42.74
C ASP A 620 21.68 -2.99 -41.99
N ALA A 621 22.72 -3.50 -42.60
CA ALA A 621 23.59 -4.54 -42.05
C ALA A 621 24.36 -4.08 -40.78
N SER A 622 24.44 -2.78 -40.51
CA SER A 622 25.10 -2.25 -39.30
C SER A 622 24.42 -2.69 -37.99
N TYR A 623 23.19 -3.18 -38.06
CA TYR A 623 22.47 -3.71 -36.89
C TYR A 623 22.92 -5.12 -36.44
N VAL A 624 23.76 -5.84 -37.20
CA VAL A 624 24.23 -7.18 -36.83
C VAL A 624 24.94 -7.18 -35.46
N ASP A 625 25.92 -6.28 -35.26
CA ASP A 625 26.65 -6.23 -34.00
C ASP A 625 25.76 -5.81 -32.82
N ARG A 626 24.79 -4.94 -33.04
CA ARG A 626 23.78 -4.55 -32.02
C ARG A 626 22.88 -5.72 -31.65
N THR A 627 22.44 -6.52 -32.62
CA THR A 627 21.65 -7.73 -32.41
C THR A 627 22.43 -8.71 -31.54
N VAL A 628 23.70 -8.97 -31.88
CA VAL A 628 24.59 -9.85 -31.13
C VAL A 628 24.72 -9.38 -29.68
N LYS A 629 25.01 -8.09 -29.45
CA LYS A 629 25.15 -7.54 -28.09
C LYS A 629 23.85 -7.68 -27.29
N ALA A 630 22.70 -7.36 -27.88
CA ALA A 630 21.40 -7.49 -27.22
C ALA A 630 21.12 -8.93 -26.79
N PHE A 631 21.36 -9.91 -27.68
CA PHE A 631 21.18 -11.33 -27.39
C PHE A 631 22.20 -11.87 -26.36
N GLN A 632 23.43 -11.39 -26.37
CA GLN A 632 24.41 -11.71 -25.32
C GLN A 632 23.94 -11.23 -23.94
N GLU A 633 23.38 -10.02 -23.85
CA GLU A 633 22.82 -9.46 -22.60
C GLU A 633 21.57 -10.22 -22.13
N PHE A 634 20.71 -10.67 -23.06
CA PHE A 634 19.62 -11.57 -22.73
C PHE A 634 20.13 -12.87 -22.10
N VAL A 635 21.09 -13.54 -22.73
CA VAL A 635 21.65 -14.82 -22.23
C VAL A 635 22.25 -14.67 -20.83
N LYS A 636 22.90 -13.53 -20.53
CA LYS A 636 23.46 -13.24 -19.19
C LYS A 636 22.40 -13.08 -18.11
N ARG A 637 21.19 -12.64 -18.46
CA ARG A 637 20.14 -12.24 -17.50
C ARG A 637 18.97 -13.20 -17.41
N ALA A 638 18.70 -13.92 -18.48
CA ALA A 638 17.58 -14.86 -18.57
C ALA A 638 17.85 -16.15 -17.80
N LYS A 639 16.80 -16.76 -17.30
CA LYS A 639 16.87 -18.11 -16.71
C LYS A 639 17.31 -19.13 -17.78
N PRO A 640 18.11 -20.12 -17.45
CA PRO A 640 18.53 -21.16 -18.41
C PRO A 640 17.35 -21.90 -19.06
N THR A 641 16.19 -21.92 -18.37
CA THR A 641 14.95 -22.57 -18.81
C THR A 641 14.07 -21.68 -19.69
N ASP A 642 14.53 -20.46 -20.03
CA ASP A 642 13.74 -19.58 -20.92
C ASP A 642 13.52 -20.25 -22.27
N PRO A 643 12.27 -20.30 -22.79
CA PRO A 643 11.96 -21.01 -24.02
C PRO A 643 12.69 -20.47 -25.26
N ASP A 644 13.09 -19.21 -25.26
CA ASP A 644 13.81 -18.59 -26.38
C ASP A 644 15.34 -18.75 -26.30
N MET A 645 15.86 -19.30 -25.20
CA MET A 645 17.30 -19.46 -24.99
C MET A 645 17.98 -20.27 -26.10
N GLY A 646 17.33 -21.34 -26.56
CA GLY A 646 17.83 -22.19 -27.66
C GLY A 646 18.00 -21.42 -28.96
N ASN A 647 16.98 -20.68 -29.36
CA ASN A 647 16.97 -19.89 -30.60
C ASN A 647 18.03 -18.79 -30.58
N VAL A 648 18.16 -18.09 -29.44
CA VAL A 648 19.14 -17.01 -29.29
C VAL A 648 20.58 -17.57 -29.32
N ARG A 649 20.85 -18.69 -28.65
CA ARG A 649 22.16 -19.35 -28.70
C ARG A 649 22.52 -19.83 -30.11
N ALA A 650 21.56 -20.41 -30.84
CA ALA A 650 21.77 -20.81 -32.22
C ALA A 650 22.13 -19.61 -33.12
N PHE A 651 21.45 -18.47 -32.95
CA PHE A 651 21.80 -17.24 -33.65
C PHE A 651 23.21 -16.75 -33.33
N LEU A 652 23.63 -16.76 -32.07
CA LEU A 652 24.97 -16.34 -31.68
C LEU A 652 26.04 -17.26 -32.28
N LEU A 653 25.83 -18.57 -32.28
CA LEU A 653 26.72 -19.54 -32.89
C LEU A 653 26.84 -19.35 -34.41
N SER A 654 25.74 -19.16 -35.12
CA SER A 654 25.73 -18.94 -36.57
C SER A 654 26.51 -17.70 -37.00
N ASN A 655 26.64 -16.71 -36.08
CA ASN A 655 27.42 -15.49 -36.29
C ASN A 655 28.84 -15.58 -35.70
N GLN A 656 29.31 -16.75 -35.34
CA GLN A 656 30.66 -17.02 -34.77
C GLN A 656 31.00 -16.15 -33.53
N ARG A 657 30.02 -15.94 -32.65
CA ARG A 657 30.15 -15.08 -31.44
C ARG A 657 30.15 -15.94 -30.17
N ALA A 658 30.91 -15.51 -29.18
CA ALA A 658 30.95 -16.14 -27.86
C ALA A 658 29.57 -16.10 -27.19
N ILE A 659 29.15 -17.24 -26.59
CA ILE A 659 27.93 -17.35 -25.80
C ILE A 659 28.28 -17.05 -24.34
N PRO A 660 27.74 -16.03 -23.70
CA PRO A 660 27.97 -15.80 -22.28
C PRO A 660 27.33 -16.87 -21.39
N GLU A 661 27.89 -17.07 -20.21
CA GLU A 661 27.25 -17.92 -19.20
C GLU A 661 25.96 -17.27 -18.71
N SER A 662 24.88 -18.03 -18.66
CA SER A 662 23.62 -17.60 -18.05
C SER A 662 23.77 -17.59 -16.52
N LYS A 663 23.18 -16.61 -15.82
CA LYS A 663 23.13 -16.65 -14.35
C LYS A 663 22.38 -17.90 -13.87
N PRO A 664 22.87 -18.57 -12.81
CA PRO A 664 22.21 -19.74 -12.24
C PRO A 664 20.82 -19.43 -11.67
#